data_69d5395cb3d6722c56d79aa094e29143
#
_entry.id   69d5395cb3d6722c56d79aa094e29143
#
_cell.length_a   1.000
_cell.length_b   1.000
_cell.length_c   1.000
_cell.angle_alpha   90.00
_cell.angle_beta   90.00
_cell.angle_gamma   90.00
#
_symmetry.space_group_name_H-M   'P 1'
#
loop_
_entity.id
_entity.type
_entity.pdbx_description
1 polymer ?
#
loop_
_entity_poly.entity_id
_entity_poly.type
_entity_poly.pdbx_seq_one_letter_code
_entity_poly.pdbx_strand_id
1 'polypeptide(L)'
;FHIHTPVSHDYRLFKVWNDLSEKEWNKLAIEDYLLEVKNNKLFPEEYFKTKDGDSIIYNNYQKNGFEDEKEQISFLVVAQSLYRENISTIVVSDHNTISGIKKMEKAIKIVSELNINKGKEYIEVINGVEISCADRIHVLVAFPNEKSEIVKKWLEENLMGIKEGSYKASLDVIDTFNKEEFITYLAHINSSDIFKDGKLFTNAYKKKLFSKEYLKYIGVSNKDSISNVRNYISKINKEVNPFFILDNDSHYIENHSINPMWIKFSKRSYKQLKESLSEYDVTVKLDKPNKKIKKVIRGMYLPTNKEAFLSSNDKFKILFSDSLNSIIGGRGTGKSTILELIQFVLSQKAESKQKLEFLSKHSKVYLWYEMFEKQYIIELNLPKQNENEDIYDLYQVRTRSTDKYWFHENRIKSKIIENHLLIYEILDDEKIINVPKRKRESLLNEMFDSRYSVNELVNSASSGKIDDFLRGTLFKDRKNKEYNFSEKIDKIEKIIPAIESANEKLSKQYNFINSIIDNFNSQQTGNLQIVYKQELKYLLPDRFETWFFPPGKNLKRPFKGYMLSCEDIIDYLSFVFDKIGFINFIKMMNDREIYYENQIIQIANQGNSNSIYSDLSLIAVKKSNVHDVFDEIFNIWDNLDLFSIEDYLKDTYNNCEKLSLEFNINSKVTDKNKKAIFKDVTNLSLGQKVVAMLDFILAYSELTDDNRPLLIDQPEDNLDSGYI
;
A
#
# COMPACT_ATOMS: atom_id res chain seq x y z
N PHE A 1 1.60 18.78 19.63
CA PHE A 1 0.58 19.04 20.66
C PHE A 1 1.25 19.40 21.98
N HIS A 2 0.55 20.17 22.84
CA HIS A 2 0.87 20.45 24.23
C HIS A 2 2.20 21.20 24.41
N ILE A 3 2.15 22.50 24.16
CA ILE A 3 3.29 23.42 24.38
C ILE A 3 2.89 24.46 25.41
N HIS A 4 3.71 24.60 26.44
CA HIS A 4 3.61 25.71 27.39
C HIS A 4 4.34 26.93 26.88
N THR A 5 3.90 28.10 27.33
CA THR A 5 4.56 29.39 27.07
C THR A 5 5.19 29.95 28.35
N PRO A 6 5.98 31.01 28.25
CA PRO A 6 6.54 31.68 29.42
C PRO A 6 5.51 32.18 30.48
N VAL A 7 4.22 32.16 30.17
CA VAL A 7 3.14 32.47 31.15
C VAL A 7 2.84 31.31 32.08
N SER A 8 3.12 30.08 31.68
CA SER A 8 2.92 28.92 32.54
C SER A 8 3.83 29.01 33.78
N HIS A 9 3.27 28.79 34.94
CA HIS A 9 3.99 29.00 36.23
C HIS A 9 5.23 28.10 36.39
N ASP A 10 5.32 26.99 35.72
CA ASP A 10 6.39 26.00 35.74
C ASP A 10 7.31 26.04 34.53
N TYR A 11 7.08 26.95 33.58
CA TYR A 11 7.93 27.10 32.39
C TYR A 11 9.28 27.72 32.74
N ARG A 12 10.38 27.21 32.18
CA ARG A 12 11.76 27.62 32.50
C ARG A 12 12.60 28.08 31.33
N LEU A 13 12.05 28.20 30.13
CA LEU A 13 12.65 28.63 28.87
C LEU A 13 13.82 27.77 28.38
N PHE A 14 14.84 27.57 29.17
CA PHE A 14 16.03 26.75 28.90
C PHE A 14 16.19 25.62 29.90
N LYS A 15 16.62 24.47 29.43
CA LYS A 15 16.83 23.28 30.28
C LYS A 15 17.81 23.54 31.43
N VAL A 16 18.85 24.34 31.20
CA VAL A 16 19.83 24.73 32.20
C VAL A 16 19.22 25.50 33.41
N TRP A 17 18.02 26.04 33.24
CA TRP A 17 17.28 26.76 34.29
C TRP A 17 16.22 25.92 35.01
N ASN A 18 16.09 24.66 34.61
CA ASN A 18 15.04 23.80 35.16
C ASN A 18 15.11 23.61 36.67
N ASP A 19 16.33 23.58 37.22
CA ASP A 19 16.58 23.37 38.64
C ASP A 19 16.57 24.67 39.47
N LEU A 20 16.38 25.83 38.84
CA LEU A 20 16.28 27.10 39.56
C LEU A 20 14.98 27.20 40.34
N SER A 21 15.08 27.62 41.62
CA SER A 21 13.91 28.01 42.39
C SER A 21 13.23 29.24 41.77
N GLU A 22 11.96 29.46 42.07
CA GLU A 22 11.23 30.65 41.60
C GLU A 22 11.92 31.97 42.01
N LYS A 23 12.55 32.00 43.18
CA LYS A 23 13.33 33.17 43.65
C LYS A 23 14.57 33.43 42.81
N GLU A 24 15.25 32.39 42.38
CA GLU A 24 16.44 32.48 41.53
C GLU A 24 16.05 32.83 40.09
N TRP A 25 15.01 32.22 39.57
CA TRP A 25 14.44 32.52 38.24
C TRP A 25 14.10 34.02 38.12
N ASN A 26 13.40 34.57 39.10
CA ASN A 26 12.99 35.97 39.09
C ASN A 26 14.16 36.95 39.20
N LYS A 27 15.33 36.52 39.62
CA LYS A 27 16.56 37.34 39.74
C LYS A 27 17.38 37.37 38.44
N LEU A 28 17.12 36.47 37.50
CA LEU A 28 17.87 36.46 36.23
C LEU A 28 17.78 37.83 35.56
N ALA A 29 18.93 38.37 35.11
CA ALA A 29 19.01 39.61 34.39
C ALA A 29 18.75 39.38 32.87
N ILE A 30 18.54 40.41 32.11
CA ILE A 30 18.38 40.33 30.64
C ILE A 30 19.62 39.72 30.01
N GLU A 31 20.78 40.05 30.54
CA GLU A 31 22.09 39.55 30.08
C GLU A 31 22.17 38.02 30.15
N ASP A 32 21.55 37.40 31.19
CA ASP A 32 21.49 35.94 31.35
C ASP A 32 20.66 35.31 30.18
N TYR A 33 19.53 35.94 29.84
CA TYR A 33 18.69 35.51 28.68
C TYR A 33 19.43 35.63 27.37
N LEU A 34 20.10 36.76 27.14
CA LEU A 34 20.86 36.99 25.89
C LEU A 34 22.06 36.05 25.78
N LEU A 35 22.70 35.72 26.92
CA LEU A 35 23.80 34.75 26.96
C LEU A 35 23.31 33.37 26.51
N GLU A 36 22.20 32.89 27.07
CA GLU A 36 21.64 31.58 26.70
C GLU A 36 21.09 31.56 25.27
N VAL A 37 20.48 32.63 24.80
CA VAL A 37 20.06 32.77 23.39
C VAL A 37 21.26 32.65 22.44
N LYS A 38 22.40 33.23 22.80
CA LYS A 38 23.66 33.15 22.05
C LYS A 38 24.25 31.74 22.13
N ASN A 39 24.30 31.13 23.31
CA ASN A 39 24.83 29.78 23.52
C ASN A 39 24.04 28.75 22.68
N ASN A 40 22.73 28.90 22.60
CA ASN A 40 21.84 28.04 21.82
C ASN A 40 21.79 28.39 20.34
N LYS A 41 22.50 29.44 19.88
CA LYS A 41 22.56 29.88 18.47
C LYS A 41 21.17 30.08 17.84
N LEU A 42 20.24 30.62 18.60
CA LEU A 42 18.86 30.79 18.16
C LEU A 42 18.69 31.91 17.15
N PHE A 43 19.43 32.99 17.34
CA PHE A 43 19.45 34.14 16.42
C PHE A 43 20.88 34.49 16.03
N PRO A 44 21.14 34.94 14.79
CA PRO A 44 22.39 35.53 14.38
C PRO A 44 22.75 36.79 15.23
N GLU A 45 24.05 37.08 15.41
CA GLU A 45 24.49 38.21 16.25
C GLU A 45 23.98 39.57 15.77
N GLU A 46 23.70 39.72 14.49
CA GLU A 46 23.13 40.92 13.90
C GLU A 46 21.77 41.34 14.49
N TYR A 47 21.02 40.39 15.03
CA TYR A 47 19.71 40.66 15.68
C TYR A 47 19.84 41.23 17.10
N PHE A 48 21.04 41.22 17.69
CA PHE A 48 21.27 41.74 19.03
C PHE A 48 21.72 43.21 19.03
N LYS A 49 22.13 43.76 17.86
CA LYS A 49 22.64 45.14 17.75
C LYS A 49 21.98 45.84 16.57
N THR A 50 21.45 47.03 16.80
CA THR A 50 21.02 47.94 15.75
C THR A 50 22.11 49.00 15.49
N LYS A 51 22.00 49.77 14.38
CA LYS A 51 22.87 50.90 14.07
C LYS A 51 22.86 51.98 15.17
N ASP A 52 21.76 52.08 15.90
CA ASP A 52 21.49 53.03 16.98
C ASP A 52 21.75 52.47 18.38
N GLY A 53 22.29 51.26 18.49
CA GLY A 53 22.60 50.59 19.76
C GLY A 53 21.46 49.79 20.37
N ASP A 54 20.25 49.81 19.82
CA ASP A 54 19.09 49.08 20.29
C ASP A 54 19.08 47.63 19.73
N SER A 55 18.60 46.68 20.53
CA SER A 55 18.46 45.31 20.08
C SER A 55 17.12 45.09 19.34
N ILE A 56 17.17 44.38 18.23
CA ILE A 56 15.95 43.99 17.49
C ILE A 56 15.07 43.01 18.29
N ILE A 57 15.73 42.17 19.13
CA ILE A 57 15.02 41.07 19.82
C ILE A 57 14.06 41.54 20.93
N TYR A 58 14.36 42.63 21.59
CA TYR A 58 13.53 43.05 22.75
C TYR A 58 13.10 44.51 22.76
N ASN A 59 13.30 45.24 21.68
CA ASN A 59 12.82 46.62 21.56
C ASN A 59 11.29 46.69 21.42
N ASN A 60 10.74 47.77 21.98
CA ASN A 60 9.30 48.07 21.88
C ASN A 60 8.37 47.00 22.49
N TYR A 61 8.75 46.36 23.58
CA TYR A 61 7.95 45.32 24.24
C TYR A 61 6.51 45.76 24.53
N GLN A 62 6.31 46.96 25.03
CA GLN A 62 4.96 47.52 25.28
C GLN A 62 4.13 47.66 23.99
N LYS A 63 4.73 48.19 22.89
CA LYS A 63 4.07 48.29 21.60
C LYS A 63 3.72 46.91 21.03
N ASN A 64 4.54 45.91 21.31
CA ASN A 64 4.32 44.54 20.93
C ASN A 64 3.36 43.80 21.87
N GLY A 65 2.97 44.42 23.01
CA GLY A 65 1.99 43.89 23.97
C GLY A 65 2.53 42.83 24.92
N PHE A 66 3.82 42.95 25.26
CA PHE A 66 4.46 42.21 26.34
C PHE A 66 4.58 43.09 27.58
N GLU A 67 4.75 42.46 28.74
CA GLU A 67 4.81 43.16 30.02
C GLU A 67 6.18 43.80 30.23
N ASP A 68 7.24 43.10 29.89
CA ASP A 68 8.61 43.57 29.97
C ASP A 68 9.49 42.95 28.86
N GLU A 69 10.77 43.33 28.88
CA GLU A 69 11.77 42.88 27.89
C GLU A 69 12.08 41.37 28.03
N LYS A 70 12.07 40.83 29.26
CA LYS A 70 12.34 39.41 29.52
C LYS A 70 11.21 38.55 28.98
N GLU A 71 9.98 38.97 29.18
CA GLU A 71 8.82 38.28 28.61
C GLU A 71 8.89 38.28 27.07
N GLN A 72 9.17 39.44 26.46
CA GLN A 72 9.30 39.52 25.02
C GLN A 72 10.41 38.59 24.50
N ILE A 73 11.61 38.62 25.06
CA ILE A 73 12.72 37.74 24.70
C ILE A 73 12.29 36.28 24.81
N SER A 74 11.66 35.93 25.92
CA SER A 74 11.21 34.55 26.17
C SER A 74 10.25 34.06 25.08
N PHE A 75 9.24 34.82 24.74
CA PHE A 75 8.29 34.46 23.68
C PHE A 75 8.94 34.38 22.29
N LEU A 76 9.83 35.32 21.96
CA LEU A 76 10.55 35.29 20.68
C LEU A 76 11.50 34.11 20.58
N VAL A 77 12.13 33.71 21.69
CA VAL A 77 12.98 32.52 21.78
C VAL A 77 12.17 31.25 21.55
N VAL A 78 10.99 31.13 22.16
CA VAL A 78 10.07 30.01 21.92
C VAL A 78 9.69 29.95 20.46
N ALA A 79 9.25 31.06 19.88
CA ALA A 79 8.86 31.14 18.45
C ALA A 79 10.00 30.74 17.52
N GLN A 80 11.22 31.26 17.74
CA GLN A 80 12.38 30.94 16.94
C GLN A 80 12.80 29.46 17.06
N SER A 81 12.72 28.89 18.27
CA SER A 81 12.97 27.46 18.47
C SER A 81 12.00 26.60 17.65
N LEU A 82 10.72 26.92 17.62
CA LEU A 82 9.73 26.23 16.79
C LEU A 82 10.05 26.32 15.30
N TYR A 83 10.47 27.48 14.80
CA TYR A 83 10.93 27.65 13.43
C TYR A 83 12.19 26.83 13.12
N ARG A 84 13.14 26.73 14.07
CA ARG A 84 14.35 25.90 13.91
C ARG A 84 14.01 24.43 13.78
N GLU A 85 13.05 23.95 14.57
CA GLU A 85 12.62 22.54 14.58
C GLU A 85 11.62 22.22 13.44
N ASN A 86 11.31 23.17 12.56
CA ASN A 86 10.36 23.03 11.45
C ASN A 86 8.96 22.59 11.90
N ILE A 87 8.52 23.07 13.06
CA ILE A 87 7.15 22.85 13.55
C ILE A 87 6.22 23.82 12.82
N SER A 88 5.11 23.31 12.29
CA SER A 88 4.19 24.10 11.47
C SER A 88 2.87 24.43 12.16
N THR A 89 2.54 23.74 13.24
CA THR A 89 1.32 23.97 14.02
C THR A 89 1.58 23.61 15.48
N ILE A 90 1.08 24.42 16.40
CA ILE A 90 1.20 24.19 17.84
C ILE A 90 -0.17 24.33 18.51
N VAL A 91 -0.39 23.60 19.60
CA VAL A 91 -1.48 23.84 20.53
C VAL A 91 -0.84 24.46 21.79
N VAL A 92 -1.09 25.74 22.00
CA VAL A 92 -0.65 26.46 23.20
C VAL A 92 -1.61 26.11 24.33
N SER A 93 -1.10 25.53 25.39
CA SER A 93 -1.91 24.96 26.47
C SER A 93 -1.26 25.18 27.84
N ASP A 94 -1.13 26.44 28.22
CA ASP A 94 -0.60 26.81 29.53
C ASP A 94 -1.45 26.28 30.69
N HIS A 95 -0.84 25.99 31.83
CA HIS A 95 -1.56 25.55 33.02
C HIS A 95 -2.57 26.59 33.50
N ASN A 96 -3.85 26.22 33.47
CA ASN A 96 -4.96 26.96 34.07
C ASN A 96 -5.12 28.41 33.53
N THR A 97 -4.53 28.74 32.40
CA THR A 97 -4.60 30.08 31.80
C THR A 97 -4.54 30.03 30.27
N ILE A 98 -5.16 31.03 29.64
CA ILE A 98 -5.11 31.22 28.17
C ILE A 98 -4.38 32.50 27.76
N SER A 99 -3.76 33.20 28.73
CA SER A 99 -3.15 34.51 28.49
C SER A 99 -1.90 34.46 27.59
N GLY A 100 -1.21 33.30 27.51
CA GLY A 100 -0.05 33.08 26.67
C GLY A 100 -0.37 33.00 25.16
N ILE A 101 -1.58 32.63 24.77
CA ILE A 101 -1.97 32.38 23.37
C ILE A 101 -1.70 33.61 22.48
N LYS A 102 -2.29 34.76 22.84
CA LYS A 102 -2.13 35.99 22.04
C LYS A 102 -0.69 36.50 22.01
N LYS A 103 0.07 36.33 23.09
CA LYS A 103 1.49 36.68 23.18
C LYS A 103 2.31 35.79 22.23
N MET A 104 1.97 34.49 22.17
CA MET A 104 2.63 33.52 21.28
C MET A 104 2.34 33.83 19.80
N GLU A 105 1.09 34.14 19.43
CA GLU A 105 0.72 34.56 18.08
C GLU A 105 1.53 35.77 17.62
N LYS A 106 1.68 36.78 18.51
CA LYS A 106 2.50 37.99 18.23
C LYS A 106 3.98 37.66 18.06
N ALA A 107 4.53 36.82 18.93
CA ALA A 107 5.91 36.39 18.82
C ALA A 107 6.21 35.65 17.53
N ILE A 108 5.32 34.71 17.14
CA ILE A 108 5.42 34.00 15.85
C ILE A 108 5.37 34.97 14.69
N LYS A 109 4.47 35.95 14.72
CA LYS A 109 4.38 36.98 13.67
C LYS A 109 5.69 37.76 13.54
N ILE A 110 6.24 38.25 14.66
CA ILE A 110 7.50 39.01 14.65
C ILE A 110 8.64 38.15 14.08
N VAL A 111 8.77 36.91 14.56
CA VAL A 111 9.85 36.00 14.17
C VAL A 111 9.69 35.55 12.72
N SER A 112 8.46 35.42 12.19
CA SER A 112 8.20 35.05 10.80
C SER A 112 8.69 36.11 9.79
N GLU A 113 8.73 37.38 10.18
CA GLU A 113 9.16 38.50 9.34
C GLU A 113 10.70 38.62 9.30
N LEU A 114 11.43 37.92 10.14
CA LEU A 114 12.89 37.93 10.16
C LEU A 114 13.50 37.21 8.95
N ASN A 115 14.60 37.76 8.42
CA ASN A 115 15.28 37.20 7.23
C ASN A 115 15.69 35.74 7.41
N ILE A 116 16.05 35.30 8.64
CA ILE A 116 16.43 33.92 8.97
C ILE A 116 15.29 32.92 8.73
N ASN A 117 14.04 33.36 8.72
CA ASN A 117 12.85 32.53 8.50
C ASN A 117 12.19 32.78 7.14
N LYS A 118 12.81 33.60 6.28
CA LYS A 118 12.27 33.88 4.95
C LYS A 118 12.14 32.60 4.13
N GLY A 119 10.94 32.36 3.60
CA GLY A 119 10.62 31.14 2.83
C GLY A 119 10.18 29.95 3.68
N LYS A 120 10.22 30.03 5.02
CA LYS A 120 9.60 29.04 5.89
C LYS A 120 8.09 29.25 5.99
N GLU A 121 7.37 28.18 6.22
CA GLU A 121 5.91 28.25 6.41
C GLU A 121 5.57 28.93 7.75
N TYR A 122 4.47 29.69 7.75
CA TYR A 122 3.95 30.31 8.97
C TYR A 122 3.49 29.26 9.97
N ILE A 123 3.82 29.45 11.25
CA ILE A 123 3.40 28.54 12.32
C ILE A 123 1.99 28.91 12.79
N GLU A 124 1.06 27.96 12.68
CA GLU A 124 -0.32 28.19 13.13
C GLU A 124 -0.45 27.86 14.61
N VAL A 125 -1.12 28.76 15.35
CA VAL A 125 -1.42 28.59 16.78
C VAL A 125 -2.85 28.10 16.93
N ILE A 126 -3.04 26.98 17.59
CA ILE A 126 -4.34 26.48 18.03
C ILE A 126 -4.49 26.79 19.52
N ASN A 127 -5.64 27.34 19.87
CA ASN A 127 -5.92 27.69 21.25
C ASN A 127 -6.16 26.43 22.09
N GLY A 128 -5.54 26.39 23.23
CA GLY A 128 -5.69 25.32 24.19
C GLY A 128 -5.51 25.83 25.62
N VAL A 129 -5.79 24.99 26.57
CA VAL A 129 -5.49 25.16 28.00
C VAL A 129 -5.31 23.78 28.64
N GLU A 130 -4.36 23.64 29.51
CA GLU A 130 -4.23 22.48 30.35
C GLU A 130 -4.82 22.77 31.73
N ILE A 131 -5.84 22.01 32.11
CA ILE A 131 -6.55 22.18 33.39
C ILE A 131 -6.07 21.15 34.37
N SER A 132 -5.45 21.61 35.46
CA SER A 132 -5.09 20.78 36.60
C SER A 132 -6.31 20.49 37.45
N CYS A 133 -6.83 19.27 37.41
CA CYS A 133 -8.08 18.89 38.04
C CYS A 133 -7.92 18.45 39.50
N ALA A 134 -9.00 18.52 40.28
CA ALA A 134 -9.01 18.16 41.73
C ALA A 134 -8.58 16.70 41.98
N ASP A 135 -8.75 15.81 41.02
CA ASP A 135 -8.35 14.41 41.07
C ASP A 135 -6.91 14.17 40.58
N ARG A 136 -6.10 15.24 40.50
CA ARG A 136 -4.69 15.21 40.06
C ARG A 136 -4.47 14.66 38.61
N ILE A 137 -5.49 14.74 37.82
CA ILE A 137 -5.40 14.42 36.41
C ILE A 137 -5.40 15.75 35.63
N HIS A 138 -4.57 15.86 34.62
CA HIS A 138 -4.58 17.01 33.74
C HIS A 138 -5.45 16.73 32.51
N VAL A 139 -6.31 17.69 32.19
CA VAL A 139 -7.17 17.66 31.01
C VAL A 139 -6.76 18.77 30.06
N LEU A 140 -6.33 18.40 28.87
CA LEU A 140 -6.12 19.36 27.81
C LEU A 140 -7.44 19.63 27.08
N VAL A 141 -7.74 20.91 26.87
CA VAL A 141 -8.90 21.40 26.14
C VAL A 141 -8.40 22.28 25.02
N ALA A 142 -8.57 21.87 23.75
CA ALA A 142 -8.32 22.72 22.60
C ALA A 142 -9.64 23.22 22.01
N PHE A 143 -9.69 24.49 21.62
CA PHE A 143 -10.91 25.19 21.26
C PHE A 143 -10.72 26.23 20.16
N PRO A 144 -11.80 26.60 19.42
CA PRO A 144 -11.72 27.61 18.39
C PRO A 144 -11.63 29.02 19.00
N ASN A 145 -10.98 29.93 18.29
CA ASN A 145 -10.69 31.28 18.79
C ASN A 145 -11.96 32.05 19.19
N GLU A 146 -13.04 31.90 18.44
CA GLU A 146 -14.33 32.52 18.69
C GLU A 146 -15.01 32.09 20.00
N LYS A 147 -14.60 30.99 20.57
CA LYS A 147 -15.12 30.45 21.84
C LYS A 147 -14.18 30.68 23.05
N SER A 148 -13.13 31.48 22.89
CA SER A 148 -12.15 31.76 23.95
C SER A 148 -12.79 32.34 25.22
N GLU A 149 -13.83 33.17 25.11
CA GLU A 149 -14.54 33.77 26.25
C GLU A 149 -15.29 32.70 27.09
N ILE A 150 -15.74 31.61 26.49
CA ILE A 150 -16.38 30.51 27.22
C ILE A 150 -15.34 29.85 28.14
N VAL A 151 -14.15 29.58 27.60
CA VAL A 151 -13.07 28.97 28.36
C VAL A 151 -12.58 29.90 29.48
N LYS A 152 -12.38 31.18 29.14
CA LYS A 152 -11.95 32.19 30.10
C LYS A 152 -12.92 32.30 31.27
N LYS A 153 -14.22 32.44 31.00
CA LYS A 153 -15.27 32.49 32.04
C LYS A 153 -15.26 31.21 32.90
N TRP A 154 -15.11 30.03 32.26
CA TRP A 154 -15.07 28.78 33.02
C TRP A 154 -13.87 28.72 33.96
N LEU A 155 -12.67 29.18 33.51
CA LEU A 155 -11.48 29.25 34.36
C LEU A 155 -11.69 30.22 35.53
N GLU A 156 -12.23 31.39 35.29
CA GLU A 156 -12.55 32.39 36.36
C GLU A 156 -13.52 31.83 37.41
N GLU A 157 -14.48 31.02 36.99
CA GLU A 157 -15.51 30.47 37.89
C GLU A 157 -15.06 29.18 38.62
N ASN A 158 -14.10 28.41 38.08
CA ASN A 158 -13.80 27.05 38.56
C ASN A 158 -12.37 26.81 39.00
N LEU A 159 -11.48 27.80 38.94
CA LEU A 159 -10.14 27.69 39.48
C LEU A 159 -10.09 28.18 40.92
N MET A 160 -9.29 27.50 41.77
CA MET A 160 -8.88 28.00 43.09
C MET A 160 -7.74 29.03 42.95
N GLY A 161 -6.91 28.84 41.92
CA GLY A 161 -5.79 29.69 41.55
C GLY A 161 -5.06 29.06 40.37
N ILE A 162 -4.18 29.83 39.70
CA ILE A 162 -3.44 29.34 38.53
C ILE A 162 -2.51 28.18 38.94
N LYS A 163 -1.89 28.24 40.13
CA LYS A 163 -1.00 27.19 40.62
C LYS A 163 -1.77 26.03 41.26
N GLU A 164 -2.84 26.31 41.96
CA GLU A 164 -3.65 25.34 42.71
C GLU A 164 -4.55 24.49 41.77
N GLY A 165 -4.89 25.00 40.60
CA GLY A 165 -5.76 24.33 39.64
C GLY A 165 -7.25 24.46 39.94
N SER A 166 -8.05 23.56 39.41
CA SER A 166 -9.50 23.55 39.54
C SER A 166 -9.99 22.67 40.70
N TYR A 167 -11.08 23.07 41.33
CA TYR A 167 -11.80 22.21 42.27
C TYR A 167 -12.72 21.18 41.61
N LYS A 168 -12.80 21.18 40.29
CA LYS A 168 -13.54 20.18 39.50
C LYS A 168 -12.68 18.96 39.19
N ALA A 169 -13.30 17.78 39.15
CA ALA A 169 -12.64 16.54 38.75
C ALA A 169 -12.54 16.47 37.21
N SER A 170 -11.62 15.66 36.72
CA SER A 170 -11.38 15.49 35.27
C SER A 170 -12.65 15.10 34.48
N LEU A 171 -13.50 14.26 35.06
CA LEU A 171 -14.80 13.90 34.42
C LEU A 171 -15.71 15.11 34.23
N ASP A 172 -15.80 16.02 35.21
CA ASP A 172 -16.65 17.20 35.14
C ASP A 172 -16.11 18.18 34.09
N VAL A 173 -14.79 18.32 34.01
CA VAL A 173 -14.11 19.16 33.00
C VAL A 173 -14.39 18.63 31.59
N ILE A 174 -14.17 17.34 31.37
CA ILE A 174 -14.42 16.70 30.06
C ILE A 174 -15.88 16.82 29.68
N ASP A 175 -16.82 16.55 30.60
CA ASP A 175 -18.26 16.64 30.34
C ASP A 175 -18.68 18.06 29.93
N THR A 176 -18.12 19.07 30.61
CA THR A 176 -18.40 20.46 30.29
C THR A 176 -17.97 20.83 28.88
N PHE A 177 -16.74 20.54 28.52
CA PHE A 177 -16.18 20.97 27.24
C PHE A 177 -16.55 20.05 26.07
N ASN A 178 -16.94 18.80 26.31
CA ASN A 178 -17.54 17.95 25.29
C ASN A 178 -18.91 18.48 24.82
N LYS A 179 -19.70 19.10 25.72
CA LYS A 179 -20.96 19.77 25.34
C LYS A 179 -20.75 20.95 24.39
N GLU A 180 -19.60 21.60 24.46
CA GLU A 180 -19.18 22.65 23.54
C GLU A 180 -18.53 22.11 22.27
N GLU A 181 -18.41 20.78 22.15
CA GLU A 181 -17.75 20.07 21.06
C GLU A 181 -16.25 20.40 20.91
N PHE A 182 -15.58 20.70 22.01
CA PHE A 182 -14.14 20.94 22.00
C PHE A 182 -13.35 19.64 21.91
N ILE A 183 -12.08 19.73 21.53
CA ILE A 183 -11.16 18.60 21.60
C ILE A 183 -10.67 18.49 23.04
N THR A 184 -11.05 17.41 23.72
CA THR A 184 -10.64 17.14 25.10
C THR A 184 -9.89 15.83 25.18
N TYR A 185 -8.84 15.78 26.02
CA TYR A 185 -8.16 14.53 26.32
C TYR A 185 -7.42 14.58 27.65
N LEU A 186 -7.14 13.42 28.23
CA LEU A 186 -6.32 13.27 29.42
C LEU A 186 -4.85 13.45 29.03
N ALA A 187 -4.21 14.52 29.51
CA ALA A 187 -2.85 14.87 29.16
C ALA A 187 -1.85 13.93 29.85
N HIS A 188 -0.71 13.60 29.17
CA HIS A 188 0.42 12.80 29.62
C HIS A 188 0.06 11.73 30.68
N ILE A 189 -1.03 10.99 30.46
CA ILE A 189 -1.67 10.09 31.44
C ILE A 189 -0.72 9.03 32.01
N ASN A 190 0.28 8.59 31.26
CA ASN A 190 1.28 7.63 31.70
C ASN A 190 2.16 8.14 32.87
N SER A 191 2.22 9.45 33.11
CA SER A 191 2.90 10.07 34.23
C SER A 191 1.98 10.37 35.41
N SER A 192 0.65 10.26 35.25
CA SER A 192 -0.35 10.58 36.25
C SER A 192 -0.45 9.53 37.39
N ASP A 193 -1.00 9.96 38.52
CA ASP A 193 -1.22 9.11 39.70
C ASP A 193 -2.16 7.93 39.44
N ILE A 194 -3.06 8.03 38.44
CA ILE A 194 -3.98 6.94 38.10
C ILE A 194 -3.25 5.67 37.63
N PHE A 195 -2.06 5.83 37.09
CA PHE A 195 -1.17 4.72 36.70
C PHE A 195 -0.19 4.33 37.81
N LYS A 196 0.30 5.32 38.58
CA LYS A 196 1.32 5.10 39.61
C LYS A 196 0.75 4.50 40.92
N ASP A 197 -0.43 4.98 41.33
CA ASP A 197 -1.10 4.47 42.52
C ASP A 197 -2.54 4.03 42.23
N GLY A 198 -2.70 2.72 42.04
CA GLY A 198 -4.01 2.12 41.79
C GLY A 198 -5.02 2.24 42.91
N LYS A 199 -4.64 2.68 44.11
CA LYS A 199 -5.54 2.79 45.27
C LYS A 199 -6.24 4.14 45.38
N LEU A 200 -5.72 5.18 44.73
CA LEU A 200 -6.30 6.52 44.77
C LEU A 200 -7.65 6.63 44.09
N PHE A 201 -7.94 5.73 43.15
CA PHE A 201 -9.15 5.76 42.34
C PHE A 201 -9.96 4.49 42.48
N THR A 202 -11.28 4.62 42.69
CA THR A 202 -12.17 3.47 42.72
C THR A 202 -12.32 2.84 41.31
N ASN A 203 -12.58 1.55 41.26
CA ASN A 203 -12.83 0.86 39.97
C ASN A 203 -14.02 1.43 39.20
N ALA A 204 -15.05 1.92 39.93
CA ALA A 204 -16.20 2.57 39.33
C ALA A 204 -15.82 3.88 38.62
N TYR A 205 -14.98 4.70 39.28
CA TYR A 205 -14.46 5.93 38.71
C TYR A 205 -13.62 5.66 37.45
N LYS A 206 -12.67 4.72 37.54
CA LYS A 206 -11.82 4.33 36.41
C LYS A 206 -12.65 3.81 35.21
N LYS A 207 -13.69 2.99 35.47
CA LYS A 207 -14.57 2.51 34.41
C LYS A 207 -15.34 3.64 33.73
N LYS A 208 -15.77 4.65 34.48
CA LYS A 208 -16.46 5.82 33.93
C LYS A 208 -15.48 6.67 33.12
N LEU A 209 -14.32 7.02 33.67
CA LEU A 209 -13.30 7.82 32.99
C LEU A 209 -12.80 7.15 31.72
N PHE A 210 -12.55 5.83 31.75
CA PHE A 210 -12.16 5.05 30.58
C PHE A 210 -13.37 4.43 29.89
N SER A 211 -14.38 5.26 29.56
CA SER A 211 -15.53 4.86 28.77
C SER A 211 -15.51 5.56 27.40
N LYS A 212 -16.25 5.03 26.42
CA LYS A 212 -16.34 5.64 25.06
C LYS A 212 -16.89 7.06 25.10
N GLU A 213 -17.67 7.39 26.08
CA GLU A 213 -18.27 8.72 26.26
C GLU A 213 -17.23 9.78 26.61
N TYR A 214 -16.25 9.42 27.47
CA TYR A 214 -15.26 10.37 28.00
C TYR A 214 -13.88 10.25 27.34
N LEU A 215 -13.52 9.10 26.77
CA LEU A 215 -12.18 8.82 26.29
C LEU A 215 -12.14 8.52 24.81
N LYS A 216 -12.15 9.54 23.98
CA LYS A 216 -11.88 9.44 22.57
C LYS A 216 -10.38 9.53 22.25
N TYR A 217 -9.70 10.48 22.89
CA TYR A 217 -8.27 10.73 22.76
C TYR A 217 -7.56 10.63 24.12
N ILE A 218 -6.30 10.27 24.11
CA ILE A 218 -5.46 10.16 25.31
C ILE A 218 -4.03 10.59 25.02
N GLY A 219 -3.48 11.48 25.84
CA GLY A 219 -2.12 11.96 25.76
C GLY A 219 -1.13 11.03 26.45
N VAL A 220 0.00 10.77 25.80
CA VAL A 220 1.14 10.05 26.37
C VAL A 220 2.43 10.82 26.13
N SER A 221 3.32 10.84 27.12
CA SER A 221 4.58 11.60 27.05
C SER A 221 5.65 10.95 26.16
N ASN A 222 5.44 9.72 25.69
CA ASN A 222 6.31 9.04 24.73
C ASN A 222 5.58 7.88 24.05
N LYS A 223 6.07 7.51 22.87
CA LYS A 223 5.48 6.46 22.05
C LYS A 223 5.55 5.06 22.70
N ASP A 224 6.61 4.78 23.44
CA ASP A 224 6.83 3.47 24.06
C ASP A 224 5.78 3.17 25.15
N SER A 225 5.20 4.21 25.75
CA SER A 225 4.14 4.09 26.75
C SER A 225 2.79 3.64 26.18
N ILE A 226 2.56 3.76 24.87
CA ILE A 226 1.27 3.46 24.23
C ILE A 226 0.80 2.03 24.54
N SER A 227 1.67 1.04 24.37
CA SER A 227 1.34 -0.37 24.63
C SER A 227 0.89 -0.61 26.06
N ASN A 228 1.62 -0.03 27.02
CA ASN A 228 1.33 -0.18 28.44
C ASN A 228 0.01 0.50 28.82
N VAL A 229 -0.23 1.71 28.32
CA VAL A 229 -1.47 2.46 28.55
C VAL A 229 -2.66 1.74 27.94
N ARG A 230 -2.54 1.25 26.70
CA ARG A 230 -3.59 0.47 26.03
C ARG A 230 -3.92 -0.80 26.83
N ASN A 231 -2.92 -1.55 27.25
CA ASN A 231 -3.10 -2.75 28.07
C ASN A 231 -3.75 -2.44 29.43
N TYR A 232 -3.42 -1.34 30.04
CA TYR A 232 -4.04 -0.90 31.28
C TYR A 232 -5.53 -0.58 31.09
N ILE A 233 -5.86 0.24 30.09
CA ILE A 233 -7.26 0.60 29.77
C ILE A 233 -8.08 -0.64 29.41
N SER A 234 -7.54 -1.56 28.62
CA SER A 234 -8.24 -2.78 28.21
C SER A 234 -8.56 -3.73 29.38
N LYS A 235 -7.76 -3.71 30.46
CA LYS A 235 -8.06 -4.44 31.72
C LYS A 235 -9.26 -3.86 32.47
N ILE A 236 -9.48 -2.55 32.34
CA ILE A 236 -10.58 -1.84 33.02
C ILE A 236 -11.84 -1.87 32.16
N ASN A 237 -11.70 -1.59 30.86
CA ASN A 237 -12.80 -1.58 29.90
C ASN A 237 -12.30 -2.05 28.53
N LYS A 238 -12.68 -3.29 28.14
CA LYS A 238 -12.24 -3.92 26.89
C LYS A 238 -12.85 -3.28 25.63
N GLU A 239 -13.93 -2.52 25.76
CA GLU A 239 -14.63 -1.91 24.64
C GLU A 239 -14.03 -0.57 24.22
N VAL A 240 -13.08 -0.03 24.98
CA VAL A 240 -12.47 1.28 24.74
C VAL A 240 -11.10 1.11 24.11
N ASN A 241 -10.92 1.72 22.96
CA ASN A 241 -9.63 1.80 22.26
C ASN A 241 -9.40 3.27 21.87
N PRO A 242 -8.81 4.10 22.73
CA PRO A 242 -8.63 5.52 22.47
C PRO A 242 -7.56 5.75 21.41
N PHE A 243 -7.65 6.87 20.71
CA PHE A 243 -6.59 7.39 19.85
C PHE A 243 -5.53 8.10 20.70
N PHE A 244 -4.25 7.83 20.39
CA PHE A 244 -3.14 8.37 21.17
C PHE A 244 -2.63 9.68 20.58
N ILE A 245 -2.44 10.66 21.46
CA ILE A 245 -1.78 11.93 21.15
C ILE A 245 -0.40 11.90 21.82
N LEU A 246 0.66 12.18 21.07
CA LEU A 246 1.97 12.38 21.69
C LEU A 246 2.01 13.77 22.31
N ASP A 247 1.99 13.76 23.62
CA ASP A 247 2.04 14.95 24.45
C ASP A 247 3.49 15.40 24.60
N ASN A 248 3.79 16.57 24.10
CA ASN A 248 5.14 17.08 24.21
C ASN A 248 5.42 17.64 25.62
N ASP A 249 4.40 18.18 26.26
CA ASP A 249 4.46 18.73 27.64
C ASP A 249 5.74 19.56 27.85
N SER A 250 5.90 20.56 26.98
CA SER A 250 7.18 21.25 26.80
C SER A 250 7.32 22.43 27.73
N HIS A 251 8.14 22.28 28.77
CA HIS A 251 8.46 23.33 29.76
C HIS A 251 9.72 24.15 29.46
N TYR A 252 10.45 23.79 28.38
CA TYR A 252 11.64 24.49 27.89
C TYR A 252 11.87 24.19 26.40
N ILE A 253 12.61 25.05 25.73
CA ILE A 253 12.73 25.01 24.27
C ILE A 253 13.35 23.73 23.70
N GLU A 254 14.24 23.08 24.46
CA GLU A 254 14.90 21.85 24.02
C GLU A 254 13.95 20.65 23.94
N ASN A 255 12.73 20.79 24.50
CA ASN A 255 11.70 19.76 24.44
C ASN A 255 10.72 19.92 23.26
N HIS A 256 10.79 21.01 22.49
CA HIS A 256 9.80 21.31 21.46
C HIS A 256 9.67 20.24 20.38
N SER A 257 10.71 19.48 20.08
CA SER A 257 10.73 18.47 19.02
C SER A 257 10.84 17.02 19.52
N ILE A 258 10.68 16.75 20.82
CA ILE A 258 10.89 15.41 21.37
C ILE A 258 9.82 14.42 20.89
N ASN A 259 8.57 14.84 20.87
CA ASN A 259 7.42 13.99 20.50
C ASN A 259 6.58 14.61 19.39
N PRO A 260 7.11 14.78 18.18
CA PRO A 260 6.34 15.38 17.08
C PRO A 260 5.27 14.40 16.58
N MET A 261 4.12 14.94 16.21
CA MET A 261 3.07 14.24 15.48
C MET A 261 2.93 14.82 14.08
N TRP A 262 2.57 13.97 13.13
CA TRP A 262 2.28 14.40 11.76
C TRP A 262 0.79 14.28 11.50
N ILE A 263 0.18 15.42 11.16
CA ILE A 263 -1.25 15.49 10.88
C ILE A 263 -1.46 16.04 9.47
N LYS A 264 -2.31 15.37 8.71
CA LYS A 264 -2.65 15.79 7.35
C LYS A 264 -3.71 16.88 7.39
N PHE A 265 -3.36 18.08 6.92
CA PHE A 265 -4.27 19.21 6.81
C PHE A 265 -4.43 19.66 5.36
N SER A 266 -5.65 20.11 4.99
CA SER A 266 -5.86 20.91 3.78
C SER A 266 -5.60 22.40 4.04
N LYS A 267 -5.95 22.88 5.24
CA LYS A 267 -5.69 24.22 5.76
C LYS A 267 -5.44 24.10 7.26
N ARG A 268 -4.40 24.76 7.77
CA ARG A 268 -4.11 24.76 9.21
C ARG A 268 -5.13 25.61 9.95
N SER A 269 -5.97 25.01 10.75
CA SER A 269 -6.97 25.66 11.59
C SER A 269 -7.53 24.68 12.62
N TYR A 270 -8.12 25.17 13.68
CA TYR A 270 -8.81 24.34 14.68
C TYR A 270 -9.86 23.41 14.05
N LYS A 271 -10.65 23.91 13.11
CA LYS A 271 -11.68 23.12 12.43
C LYS A 271 -11.07 21.91 11.71
N GLN A 272 -10.01 22.14 10.94
CA GLN A 272 -9.33 21.06 10.23
C GLN A 272 -8.59 20.10 11.18
N LEU A 273 -8.05 20.60 12.30
CA LEU A 273 -7.51 19.74 13.36
C LEU A 273 -8.57 18.79 13.90
N LYS A 274 -9.76 19.31 14.24
CA LYS A 274 -10.89 18.51 14.73
C LYS A 274 -11.33 17.46 13.70
N GLU A 275 -11.44 17.84 12.43
CA GLU A 275 -11.76 16.94 11.33
C GLU A 275 -10.67 15.86 11.16
N SER A 276 -9.39 16.25 11.15
CA SER A 276 -8.28 15.29 11.04
C SER A 276 -8.22 14.31 12.22
N LEU A 277 -8.45 14.77 13.42
CA LEU A 277 -8.53 13.89 14.59
C LEU A 277 -9.77 12.98 14.56
N SER A 278 -10.86 13.37 13.90
CA SER A 278 -12.03 12.49 13.73
C SER A 278 -11.74 11.32 12.80
N GLU A 279 -10.84 11.52 11.82
CA GLU A 279 -10.38 10.54 10.83
C GLU A 279 -8.95 10.04 11.18
N TYR A 280 -8.67 9.85 12.46
CA TYR A 280 -7.35 9.65 13.02
C TYR A 280 -6.49 8.62 12.28
N ASP A 281 -7.06 7.45 11.95
CA ASP A 281 -6.32 6.33 11.36
C ASP A 281 -5.71 6.66 9.98
N VAL A 282 -6.30 7.61 9.24
CA VAL A 282 -5.83 8.00 7.90
C VAL A 282 -5.14 9.35 7.84
N THR A 283 -5.31 10.18 8.88
CA THR A 283 -4.80 11.57 8.89
C THR A 283 -3.69 11.81 9.87
N VAL A 284 -3.50 10.94 10.88
CA VAL A 284 -2.52 11.10 11.95
C VAL A 284 -1.45 10.01 11.86
N LYS A 285 -0.17 10.41 11.97
CA LYS A 285 0.97 9.51 12.10
C LYS A 285 1.79 9.91 13.31
N LEU A 286 2.17 8.92 14.12
CA LEU A 286 3.06 9.11 15.27
C LEU A 286 4.55 9.00 14.90
N ASP A 287 4.85 8.51 13.71
CA ASP A 287 6.17 8.48 13.11
C ASP A 287 6.26 9.46 11.96
N LYS A 288 7.47 9.95 11.70
CA LYS A 288 7.73 10.81 10.55
C LYS A 288 7.29 10.08 9.27
N PRO A 289 6.31 10.61 8.52
CA PRO A 289 5.94 9.99 7.26
C PRO A 289 7.16 9.95 6.35
N ASN A 290 7.44 8.80 5.76
CA ASN A 290 8.43 8.72 4.71
C ASN A 290 7.95 9.61 3.56
N LYS A 291 8.58 10.76 3.39
CA LYS A 291 8.46 11.54 2.15
C LYS A 291 9.23 10.78 1.07
N LYS A 292 8.64 9.70 0.58
CA LYS A 292 9.16 9.02 -0.59
C LYS A 292 8.99 9.95 -1.78
N ILE A 293 9.97 9.91 -2.65
CA ILE A 293 9.99 10.65 -3.91
C ILE A 293 8.68 10.35 -4.64
N LYS A 294 7.86 11.38 -4.80
CA LYS A 294 6.51 11.21 -5.35
C LYS A 294 6.54 11.38 -6.86
N LYS A 295 5.76 10.55 -7.52
CA LYS A 295 5.40 10.67 -8.91
C LYS A 295 3.97 11.23 -8.94
N VAL A 296 3.81 12.46 -9.37
CA VAL A 296 2.56 13.22 -9.20
C VAL A 296 2.09 13.82 -10.53
N ILE A 297 0.83 13.63 -10.85
CA ILE A 297 0.16 14.40 -11.90
C ILE A 297 -0.25 15.74 -11.29
N ARG A 298 0.33 16.85 -11.76
CA ARG A 298 0.06 18.19 -11.24
C ARG A 298 -1.12 18.87 -11.91
N GLY A 299 -1.41 18.54 -13.14
CA GLY A 299 -2.55 19.10 -13.84
C GLY A 299 -2.66 18.66 -15.28
N MET A 300 -3.80 19.00 -15.90
CA MET A 300 -4.07 18.77 -17.31
C MET A 300 -4.62 20.05 -17.93
N TYR A 301 -4.24 20.31 -19.17
CA TYR A 301 -4.71 21.44 -19.97
C TYR A 301 -5.09 20.99 -21.37
N LEU A 302 -6.27 21.42 -21.81
CA LEU A 302 -6.77 21.20 -23.17
C LEU A 302 -7.04 22.58 -23.80
N PRO A 303 -6.45 22.91 -24.95
CA PRO A 303 -6.80 24.11 -25.69
C PRO A 303 -8.23 24.00 -26.25
N THR A 304 -8.86 25.13 -26.51
CA THR A 304 -10.21 25.17 -27.09
C THR A 304 -10.25 24.45 -28.43
N ASN A 305 -11.18 23.50 -28.56
CA ASN A 305 -11.44 22.77 -29.79
C ASN A 305 -12.92 22.39 -29.90
N LYS A 306 -13.61 22.91 -30.88
CA LYS A 306 -15.07 22.74 -31.07
C LYS A 306 -15.52 21.26 -31.18
N GLU A 307 -14.63 20.38 -31.62
CA GLU A 307 -14.91 18.95 -31.76
C GLU A 307 -14.68 18.15 -30.47
N ALA A 308 -13.98 18.75 -29.52
CA ALA A 308 -13.63 18.12 -28.25
C ALA A 308 -14.77 18.19 -27.23
N PHE A 309 -14.99 17.12 -26.49
CA PHE A 309 -16.05 17.05 -25.50
C PHE A 309 -15.79 18.00 -24.31
N LEU A 310 -14.56 18.01 -23.76
CA LEU A 310 -14.24 18.79 -22.56
C LEU A 310 -13.92 20.27 -22.85
N SER A 311 -13.42 20.61 -24.03
CA SER A 311 -12.93 21.94 -24.36
C SER A 311 -13.62 22.58 -25.57
N SER A 312 -14.90 22.21 -25.85
CA SER A 312 -15.64 22.66 -27.02
C SER A 312 -15.92 24.17 -27.04
N ASN A 313 -16.21 24.75 -25.90
CA ASN A 313 -16.58 26.17 -25.77
C ASN A 313 -15.43 27.05 -25.28
N ASP A 314 -14.57 26.52 -24.40
CA ASP A 314 -13.42 27.22 -23.85
C ASP A 314 -12.31 26.21 -23.54
N LYS A 315 -11.11 26.72 -23.23
CA LYS A 315 -10.00 25.91 -22.72
C LYS A 315 -10.41 25.18 -21.44
N PHE A 316 -9.99 23.92 -21.31
CA PHE A 316 -10.17 23.16 -20.09
C PHE A 316 -8.88 23.09 -19.30
N LYS A 317 -8.92 23.40 -18.00
CA LYS A 317 -7.78 23.32 -17.10
C LYS A 317 -8.20 22.71 -15.78
N ILE A 318 -7.46 21.71 -15.32
CA ILE A 318 -7.61 21.12 -13.99
C ILE A 318 -6.24 20.98 -13.33
N LEU A 319 -6.15 21.29 -12.04
CA LEU A 319 -4.98 21.12 -11.21
C LEU A 319 -5.26 20.04 -10.16
N PHE A 320 -4.26 19.24 -9.86
CA PHE A 320 -4.34 18.15 -8.88
C PHE A 320 -3.41 18.41 -7.70
N SER A 321 -3.85 17.98 -6.52
CA SER A 321 -2.97 17.90 -5.35
C SER A 321 -2.04 16.69 -5.45
N ASP A 322 -1.04 16.63 -4.59
CA ASP A 322 -0.09 15.50 -4.52
C ASP A 322 -0.63 14.28 -3.74
N SER A 323 -1.90 14.36 -3.33
CA SER A 323 -2.61 13.33 -2.56
C SER A 323 -3.82 12.80 -3.32
N LEU A 324 -4.83 12.33 -2.62
CA LEU A 324 -6.09 11.90 -3.20
C LEU A 324 -6.82 13.09 -3.85
N ASN A 325 -7.23 12.90 -5.11
CA ASN A 325 -8.06 13.82 -5.86
C ASN A 325 -9.37 13.12 -6.22
N SER A 326 -10.48 13.69 -5.83
CA SER A 326 -11.81 13.18 -6.16
C SER A 326 -12.50 14.06 -7.20
N ILE A 327 -12.89 13.47 -8.34
CA ILE A 327 -13.64 14.16 -9.40
C ILE A 327 -15.11 13.84 -9.24
N ILE A 328 -15.88 14.84 -8.81
CA ILE A 328 -17.32 14.71 -8.52
C ILE A 328 -18.14 15.44 -9.58
N GLY A 329 -19.26 14.87 -10.00
CA GLY A 329 -20.17 15.48 -10.97
C GLY A 329 -21.28 14.51 -11.40
N GLY A 330 -22.31 15.03 -12.03
CA GLY A 330 -23.43 14.25 -12.57
C GLY A 330 -23.01 13.28 -13.68
N ARG A 331 -23.95 12.43 -14.11
CA ARG A 331 -23.74 11.53 -15.25
C ARG A 331 -23.53 12.35 -16.53
N GLY A 332 -22.57 11.97 -17.37
CA GLY A 332 -22.32 12.67 -18.65
C GLY A 332 -21.50 13.97 -18.53
N THR A 333 -20.98 14.34 -17.37
CA THR A 333 -20.22 15.59 -17.18
C THR A 333 -18.73 15.51 -17.54
N GLY A 334 -18.25 14.36 -18.02
CA GLY A 334 -16.87 14.19 -18.47
C GLY A 334 -15.88 13.66 -17.43
N LYS A 335 -16.34 13.18 -16.27
CA LYS A 335 -15.45 12.59 -15.23
C LYS A 335 -14.54 11.48 -15.79
N SER A 336 -15.15 10.46 -16.40
CA SER A 336 -14.41 9.35 -17.02
C SER A 336 -13.52 9.83 -18.17
N THR A 337 -13.97 10.82 -18.96
CA THR A 337 -13.17 11.39 -20.04
C THR A 337 -11.86 12.04 -19.54
N ILE A 338 -11.89 12.70 -18.38
CA ILE A 338 -10.69 13.27 -17.75
C ILE A 338 -9.68 12.14 -17.41
N LEU A 339 -10.14 11.09 -16.74
CA LEU A 339 -9.30 9.96 -16.36
C LEU A 339 -8.76 9.20 -17.57
N GLU A 340 -9.61 8.98 -18.58
CA GLU A 340 -9.24 8.32 -19.84
C GLU A 340 -8.19 9.12 -20.64
N LEU A 341 -8.31 10.45 -20.70
CA LEU A 341 -7.31 11.29 -21.35
C LEU A 341 -5.97 11.23 -20.59
N ILE A 342 -5.98 11.29 -19.27
CA ILE A 342 -4.77 11.14 -18.46
C ILE A 342 -4.14 9.76 -18.74
N GLN A 343 -4.93 8.71 -18.68
CA GLN A 343 -4.47 7.34 -18.94
C GLN A 343 -3.93 7.22 -20.37
N PHE A 344 -4.61 7.79 -21.36
CA PHE A 344 -4.19 7.73 -22.75
C PHE A 344 -2.87 8.48 -23.01
N VAL A 345 -2.69 9.66 -22.39
CA VAL A 345 -1.41 10.40 -22.48
C VAL A 345 -0.26 9.59 -21.89
N LEU A 346 -0.49 8.89 -20.77
CA LEU A 346 0.56 8.16 -20.05
C LEU A 346 0.82 6.76 -20.60
N SER A 347 -0.23 6.05 -21.09
CA SER A 347 -0.13 4.66 -21.55
C SER A 347 -0.14 4.49 -23.06
N GLN A 348 -0.68 5.46 -23.81
CA GLN A 348 -0.97 5.43 -25.26
C GLN A 348 -1.85 4.24 -25.67
N LYS A 349 -2.67 3.74 -24.74
CA LYS A 349 -3.63 2.66 -24.98
C LYS A 349 -5.05 3.19 -24.98
N ALA A 350 -5.86 2.78 -25.93
CA ALA A 350 -7.30 2.98 -25.95
C ALA A 350 -7.99 1.62 -25.94
N GLU A 351 -9.06 1.47 -25.16
CA GLU A 351 -9.79 0.20 -24.98
C GLU A 351 -10.48 -0.30 -26.25
N SER A 352 -10.84 0.61 -27.16
CA SER A 352 -11.51 0.28 -28.41
C SER A 352 -11.21 1.31 -29.50
N LYS A 353 -11.54 0.95 -30.76
CA LYS A 353 -11.46 1.87 -31.89
C LYS A 353 -12.32 3.12 -31.68
N GLN A 354 -13.55 2.93 -31.23
CA GLN A 354 -14.48 4.04 -30.96
C GLN A 354 -13.94 4.97 -29.85
N LYS A 355 -13.28 4.40 -28.85
CA LYS A 355 -12.65 5.18 -27.79
C LYS A 355 -11.46 5.98 -28.31
N LEU A 356 -10.64 5.37 -29.16
CA LEU A 356 -9.53 6.07 -29.82
C LEU A 356 -10.02 7.26 -30.67
N GLU A 357 -11.09 7.06 -31.46
CA GLU A 357 -11.74 8.11 -32.23
C GLU A 357 -12.26 9.25 -31.36
N PHE A 358 -12.92 8.91 -30.26
CA PHE A 358 -13.43 9.89 -29.28
C PHE A 358 -12.31 10.71 -28.65
N LEU A 359 -11.25 10.05 -28.16
CA LEU A 359 -10.10 10.72 -27.53
C LEU A 359 -9.36 11.61 -28.54
N SER A 360 -9.22 11.17 -29.80
CA SER A 360 -8.53 11.92 -30.86
C SER A 360 -9.21 13.25 -31.21
N LYS A 361 -10.51 13.41 -30.94
CA LYS A 361 -11.23 14.68 -31.11
C LYS A 361 -10.70 15.83 -30.24
N HIS A 362 -9.96 15.52 -29.17
CA HIS A 362 -9.39 16.54 -28.30
C HIS A 362 -8.15 17.25 -28.89
N SER A 363 -7.64 16.80 -30.02
CA SER A 363 -6.51 17.33 -30.81
C SER A 363 -5.19 17.53 -30.06
N LYS A 364 -5.18 18.25 -28.95
CA LYS A 364 -4.00 18.47 -28.10
C LYS A 364 -4.33 18.29 -26.63
N VAL A 365 -3.48 17.53 -25.95
CA VAL A 365 -3.57 17.32 -24.49
C VAL A 365 -2.20 17.61 -23.88
N TYR A 366 -2.18 18.47 -22.87
CA TYR A 366 -1.00 18.74 -22.07
C TYR A 366 -1.20 18.17 -20.67
N LEU A 367 -0.24 17.35 -20.22
CA LEU A 367 -0.22 16.82 -18.85
C LEU A 367 1.03 17.33 -18.14
N TRP A 368 0.83 18.00 -17.00
CA TRP A 368 1.91 18.41 -16.13
C TRP A 368 2.19 17.32 -15.10
N TYR A 369 3.41 16.78 -15.14
CA TYR A 369 3.85 15.67 -14.31
C TYR A 369 5.10 16.04 -13.52
N GLU A 370 5.16 15.65 -12.25
CA GLU A 370 6.34 15.82 -11.40
C GLU A 370 6.87 14.45 -10.98
N MET A 371 8.17 14.23 -11.14
CA MET A 371 8.84 13.01 -10.77
C MET A 371 10.27 13.30 -10.31
N PHE A 372 10.64 12.84 -9.10
CA PHE A 372 11.97 13.04 -8.53
C PHE A 372 12.37 14.53 -8.49
N GLU A 373 11.47 15.39 -8.02
CA GLU A 373 11.62 16.85 -7.97
C GLU A 373 11.79 17.53 -9.33
N LYS A 374 11.75 16.77 -10.42
CA LYS A 374 11.77 17.27 -11.79
C LYS A 374 10.36 17.42 -12.33
N GLN A 375 10.14 18.50 -13.06
CA GLN A 375 8.86 18.79 -13.67
C GLN A 375 8.88 18.50 -15.17
N TYR A 376 7.82 17.89 -15.65
CA TYR A 376 7.66 17.51 -17.05
C TYR A 376 6.31 17.99 -17.59
N ILE A 377 6.33 18.47 -18.84
CA ILE A 377 5.11 18.69 -19.64
C ILE A 377 5.08 17.61 -20.71
N ILE A 378 4.03 16.80 -20.69
CA ILE A 378 3.78 15.80 -21.72
C ILE A 378 2.74 16.40 -22.65
N GLU A 379 3.10 16.61 -23.92
CA GLU A 379 2.23 17.11 -24.99
C GLU A 379 1.88 15.95 -25.91
N LEU A 380 0.60 15.64 -26.01
CA LEU A 380 0.07 14.68 -26.95
C LEU A 380 -0.68 15.44 -28.07
N ASN A 381 -0.18 15.32 -29.31
CA ASN A 381 -0.77 15.90 -30.50
C ASN A 381 -1.56 14.81 -31.24
N LEU A 382 -2.87 14.86 -31.16
CA LEU A 382 -3.74 13.85 -31.76
C LEU A 382 -4.09 14.24 -33.22
N PRO A 383 -3.98 13.33 -34.20
CA PRO A 383 -4.30 13.63 -35.58
C PRO A 383 -5.79 13.89 -35.73
N LYS A 384 -6.14 14.86 -36.57
CA LYS A 384 -7.55 15.12 -36.92
C LYS A 384 -8.02 14.07 -37.95
N GLN A 385 -9.12 13.42 -37.63
CA GLN A 385 -9.77 12.45 -38.53
C GLN A 385 -10.72 13.17 -39.49
N ASN A 386 -10.62 12.88 -40.78
CA ASN A 386 -11.59 13.30 -41.78
C ASN A 386 -12.74 12.28 -41.85
N GLU A 387 -13.93 12.68 -42.33
CA GLU A 387 -15.16 11.86 -42.32
C GLU A 387 -15.02 10.47 -42.97
N ASN A 388 -14.10 10.30 -43.93
CA ASN A 388 -13.88 9.04 -44.64
C ASN A 388 -12.56 8.33 -44.28
N GLU A 389 -11.84 8.79 -43.27
CA GLU A 389 -10.52 8.28 -42.94
C GLU A 389 -10.59 7.36 -41.72
N ASP A 390 -10.03 6.15 -41.86
CA ASP A 390 -9.98 5.22 -40.75
C ASP A 390 -8.92 5.67 -39.74
N ILE A 391 -9.29 5.72 -38.44
CA ILE A 391 -8.39 6.15 -37.36
C ILE A 391 -7.10 5.33 -37.31
N TYR A 392 -7.13 4.07 -37.65
CA TYR A 392 -5.93 3.22 -37.68
C TYR A 392 -4.97 3.58 -38.80
N ASP A 393 -5.48 4.12 -39.92
CA ASP A 393 -4.64 4.61 -41.00
C ASP A 393 -3.96 5.92 -40.62
N LEU A 394 -4.66 6.80 -39.89
CA LEU A 394 -4.09 8.01 -39.31
C LEU A 394 -2.91 7.74 -38.37
N TYR A 395 -2.99 6.69 -37.55
CA TYR A 395 -1.91 6.28 -36.68
C TYR A 395 -0.89 5.35 -37.36
N GLN A 396 -1.04 5.06 -38.68
CA GLN A 396 -0.14 4.20 -39.44
C GLN A 396 0.07 2.80 -38.83
N VAL A 397 -0.98 2.23 -38.24
CA VAL A 397 -0.88 0.98 -37.46
C VAL A 397 -1.49 -0.21 -38.19
N ARG A 398 -2.11 0.01 -39.35
CA ARG A 398 -2.67 -1.04 -40.20
C ARG A 398 -1.56 -1.79 -40.95
N THR A 399 -1.49 -3.12 -40.79
CA THR A 399 -0.59 -3.98 -41.56
C THR A 399 -1.38 -4.88 -42.49
N ARG A 400 -0.97 -4.93 -43.73
CA ARG A 400 -1.47 -5.89 -44.72
C ARG A 400 -0.69 -7.19 -44.56
N SER A 401 -1.33 -8.26 -44.12
CA SER A 401 -0.82 -9.61 -44.20
C SER A 401 -1.89 -10.45 -44.85
N THR A 402 -1.65 -10.95 -46.09
CA THR A 402 -2.49 -11.90 -46.83
C THR A 402 -3.99 -11.82 -46.52
N ASP A 403 -4.67 -10.84 -47.14
CA ASP A 403 -6.13 -10.63 -47.13
C ASP A 403 -6.85 -10.29 -45.83
N LYS A 404 -6.15 -10.16 -44.69
CA LYS A 404 -6.71 -9.67 -43.43
C LYS A 404 -5.88 -8.55 -42.82
N TYR A 405 -6.55 -7.48 -42.38
CA TYR A 405 -5.92 -6.42 -41.60
C TYR A 405 -5.84 -6.85 -40.14
N TRP A 406 -4.62 -6.91 -39.61
CA TRP A 406 -4.38 -7.21 -38.22
C TRP A 406 -4.07 -5.91 -37.45
N PHE A 407 -4.68 -5.77 -36.31
CA PHE A 407 -4.48 -4.67 -35.40
C PHE A 407 -3.50 -5.07 -34.29
N HIS A 408 -2.42 -4.30 -34.10
CA HIS A 408 -1.43 -4.54 -33.08
C HIS A 408 -1.37 -3.35 -32.11
N GLU A 409 -1.91 -3.50 -30.88
CA GLU A 409 -1.90 -2.46 -29.82
C GLU A 409 -0.50 -1.89 -29.55
N ASN A 410 0.52 -2.75 -29.47
CA ASN A 410 1.90 -2.33 -29.24
C ASN A 410 2.44 -1.43 -30.36
N ARG A 411 1.93 -1.56 -31.57
CA ARG A 411 2.32 -0.74 -32.71
C ARG A 411 1.71 0.65 -32.66
N ILE A 412 0.48 0.79 -32.15
CA ILE A 412 -0.13 2.10 -31.87
C ILE A 412 0.72 2.85 -30.87
N LYS A 413 1.03 2.23 -29.73
CA LYS A 413 1.85 2.84 -28.69
C LYS A 413 3.15 3.38 -29.25
N SER A 414 3.87 2.56 -30.00
CA SER A 414 5.14 2.95 -30.62
C SER A 414 4.99 4.14 -31.58
N LYS A 415 3.97 4.14 -32.44
CA LYS A 415 3.71 5.20 -33.41
C LYS A 415 3.25 6.51 -32.75
N ILE A 416 2.44 6.43 -31.70
CA ILE A 416 2.05 7.61 -30.91
C ILE A 416 3.27 8.25 -30.27
N ILE A 417 4.12 7.47 -29.60
CA ILE A 417 5.33 7.96 -28.95
C ILE A 417 6.28 8.59 -29.96
N GLU A 418 6.41 7.98 -31.15
CA GLU A 418 7.31 8.45 -32.20
C GLU A 418 6.84 9.77 -32.83
N ASN A 419 5.56 9.87 -33.19
CA ASN A 419 5.05 10.91 -34.06
C ASN A 419 4.14 11.94 -33.41
N HIS A 420 3.49 11.60 -32.30
CA HIS A 420 2.41 12.40 -31.71
C HIS A 420 2.69 12.87 -30.28
N LEU A 421 3.75 12.36 -29.62
CA LEU A 421 4.03 12.67 -28.24
C LEU A 421 5.35 13.43 -28.11
N LEU A 422 5.31 14.54 -27.39
CA LEU A 422 6.48 15.31 -26.99
C LEU A 422 6.56 15.35 -25.47
N ILE A 423 7.74 15.26 -24.90
CA ILE A 423 7.97 15.40 -23.48
C ILE A 423 9.02 16.50 -23.27
N TYR A 424 8.70 17.45 -22.43
CA TYR A 424 9.57 18.54 -22.05
C TYR A 424 9.92 18.44 -20.57
N GLU A 425 11.20 18.59 -20.24
CA GLU A 425 11.67 18.75 -18.86
C GLU A 425 11.82 20.25 -18.59
N ILE A 426 11.26 20.73 -17.46
CA ILE A 426 11.39 22.12 -17.00
C ILE A 426 12.54 22.16 -16.01
N LEU A 427 13.54 23.01 -16.28
CA LEU A 427 14.69 23.23 -15.41
C LEU A 427 14.42 24.35 -14.40
N ASP A 428 15.24 24.43 -13.35
CA ASP A 428 15.11 25.41 -12.26
C ASP A 428 15.19 26.87 -12.74
N ASP A 429 15.82 27.12 -13.89
CA ASP A 429 15.90 28.45 -14.54
C ASP A 429 14.75 28.70 -15.53
N GLU A 430 13.65 27.95 -15.42
CA GLU A 430 12.47 27.99 -16.29
C GLU A 430 12.76 27.63 -17.77
N LYS A 431 13.93 27.14 -18.09
CA LYS A 431 14.23 26.61 -19.42
C LYS A 431 13.54 25.28 -19.66
N ILE A 432 13.03 25.12 -20.87
CA ILE A 432 12.32 23.93 -21.32
C ILE A 432 13.21 23.14 -22.27
N ILE A 433 13.48 21.89 -21.95
CA ILE A 433 14.28 20.97 -22.77
C ILE A 433 13.43 19.83 -23.29
N ASN A 434 13.45 19.58 -24.61
CA ASN A 434 12.74 18.46 -25.20
C ASN A 434 13.48 17.14 -24.94
N VAL A 435 12.77 16.16 -24.35
CA VAL A 435 13.30 14.81 -24.12
C VAL A 435 13.48 14.06 -25.44
N PRO A 436 14.68 13.52 -25.72
CA PRO A 436 14.96 12.80 -26.97
C PRO A 436 14.00 11.62 -27.18
N LYS A 437 13.56 11.37 -28.41
CA LYS A 437 12.61 10.29 -28.78
C LYS A 437 12.95 8.94 -28.14
N ARG A 438 14.23 8.54 -28.18
CA ARG A 438 14.72 7.25 -27.64
C ARG A 438 14.50 7.07 -26.12
N LYS A 439 14.32 8.17 -25.37
CA LYS A 439 14.12 8.17 -23.92
C LYS A 439 12.65 8.28 -23.49
N ARG A 440 11.74 8.64 -24.43
CA ARG A 440 10.34 8.93 -24.09
C ARG A 440 9.63 7.71 -23.53
N GLU A 441 9.78 6.56 -24.20
CA GLU A 441 9.10 5.32 -23.79
C GLU A 441 9.58 4.84 -22.40
N SER A 442 10.89 4.85 -22.14
CA SER A 442 11.41 4.47 -20.82
C SER A 442 10.93 5.41 -19.73
N LEU A 443 10.87 6.72 -20.02
CA LEU A 443 10.38 7.73 -19.10
C LEU A 443 8.89 7.55 -18.80
N LEU A 444 8.06 7.30 -19.81
CA LEU A 444 6.64 7.03 -19.63
C LEU A 444 6.39 5.76 -18.80
N ASN A 445 7.13 4.69 -19.05
CA ASN A 445 7.03 3.46 -18.23
C ASN A 445 7.45 3.67 -16.78
N GLU A 446 8.33 4.63 -16.53
CA GLU A 446 8.69 5.05 -15.17
C GLU A 446 7.60 5.89 -14.51
N MET A 447 6.91 6.73 -15.29
CA MET A 447 5.81 7.59 -14.83
C MET A 447 4.53 6.81 -14.54
N PHE A 448 4.19 5.83 -15.38
CA PHE A 448 2.92 5.11 -15.32
C PHE A 448 3.04 3.65 -15.79
N ASP A 449 2.27 2.77 -15.19
CA ASP A 449 2.17 1.37 -15.60
C ASP A 449 0.70 0.94 -15.69
N SER A 450 0.20 0.79 -16.89
CA SER A 450 -1.20 0.41 -17.16
C SER A 450 -1.57 -1.00 -16.68
N ARG A 451 -0.59 -1.86 -16.34
CA ARG A 451 -0.83 -3.24 -15.85
C ARG A 451 -1.55 -3.26 -14.50
N TYR A 452 -1.53 -2.16 -13.76
CA TYR A 452 -2.17 -2.03 -12.45
C TYR A 452 -3.53 -1.33 -12.50
N SER A 453 -4.20 -1.28 -13.66
CA SER A 453 -5.59 -0.82 -13.67
C SER A 453 -6.47 -1.85 -12.95
N VAL A 454 -7.38 -1.37 -12.09
CA VAL A 454 -8.29 -2.24 -11.33
C VAL A 454 -9.10 -3.15 -12.25
N ASN A 455 -9.52 -2.63 -13.40
CA ASN A 455 -10.27 -3.39 -14.40
C ASN A 455 -9.47 -4.56 -14.98
N GLU A 456 -8.19 -4.35 -15.33
CA GLU A 456 -7.33 -5.44 -15.83
C GLU A 456 -7.09 -6.50 -14.74
N LEU A 457 -6.93 -6.08 -13.50
CA LEU A 457 -6.75 -7.00 -12.37
C LEU A 457 -8.01 -7.82 -12.08
N VAL A 458 -9.18 -7.19 -12.08
CA VAL A 458 -10.47 -7.87 -11.91
C VAL A 458 -10.74 -8.83 -13.06
N ASN A 459 -10.39 -8.45 -14.30
CA ASN A 459 -10.48 -9.33 -15.45
C ASN A 459 -9.53 -10.53 -15.33
N SER A 460 -8.30 -10.33 -14.87
CA SER A 460 -7.34 -11.41 -14.60
C SER A 460 -7.85 -12.35 -13.52
N ALA A 461 -8.42 -11.83 -12.44
CA ALA A 461 -9.05 -12.62 -11.39
C ALA A 461 -10.29 -13.38 -11.89
N SER A 462 -11.05 -12.80 -12.81
CA SER A 462 -12.28 -13.42 -13.36
C SER A 462 -11.99 -14.46 -14.44
N SER A 463 -10.92 -14.28 -15.21
CA SER A 463 -10.50 -15.21 -16.28
C SER A 463 -9.57 -16.34 -15.82
N GLY A 464 -9.25 -16.42 -14.52
CA GLY A 464 -8.32 -17.40 -13.98
C GLY A 464 -6.84 -17.13 -14.24
N LYS A 465 -6.48 -15.95 -14.78
CA LYS A 465 -5.10 -15.55 -15.11
C LYS A 465 -4.38 -14.85 -13.94
N ILE A 466 -4.85 -15.04 -12.73
CA ILE A 466 -4.26 -14.41 -11.54
C ILE A 466 -2.85 -14.94 -11.26
N ASP A 467 -2.57 -16.21 -11.56
CA ASP A 467 -1.23 -16.81 -11.43
C ASP A 467 -0.22 -16.05 -12.31
N ASP A 468 -0.50 -15.90 -13.60
CA ASP A 468 0.35 -15.18 -14.55
C ASP A 468 0.59 -13.73 -14.09
N PHE A 469 -0.45 -13.08 -13.58
CA PHE A 469 -0.36 -11.73 -13.06
C PHE A 469 0.57 -11.64 -11.83
N LEU A 470 0.38 -12.54 -10.85
CA LEU A 470 1.22 -12.57 -9.65
C LEU A 470 2.68 -12.86 -9.99
N ARG A 471 2.95 -13.83 -10.89
CA ARG A 471 4.31 -14.13 -11.37
C ARG A 471 4.93 -12.94 -12.07
N GLY A 472 4.19 -12.29 -12.97
CA GLY A 472 4.62 -11.09 -13.66
C GLY A 472 4.94 -9.93 -12.73
N THR A 473 4.24 -9.84 -11.61
CA THR A 473 4.38 -8.77 -10.62
C THR A 473 5.52 -9.05 -9.64
N LEU A 474 5.53 -10.23 -9.02
CA LEU A 474 6.51 -10.60 -7.99
C LEU A 474 7.93 -10.84 -8.54
N PHE A 475 8.06 -11.28 -9.81
CA PHE A 475 9.33 -11.75 -10.38
C PHE A 475 9.76 -10.96 -11.63
N LYS A 476 9.45 -9.66 -11.71
CA LYS A 476 9.65 -8.77 -12.89
C LYS A 476 10.98 -8.96 -13.65
N ASP A 477 12.08 -9.14 -12.94
CA ASP A 477 13.45 -9.13 -13.50
C ASP A 477 14.14 -10.50 -13.44
N ARG A 478 13.42 -11.59 -13.14
CA ARG A 478 14.04 -12.89 -12.92
C ARG A 478 13.68 -13.86 -14.04
N LYS A 479 14.70 -14.52 -14.59
CA LYS A 479 14.58 -15.48 -15.69
C LYS A 479 13.75 -16.74 -15.34
N ASN A 480 13.60 -17.05 -14.05
CA ASN A 480 12.92 -18.28 -13.58
C ASN A 480 11.60 -17.92 -12.87
N LYS A 481 10.61 -17.55 -13.65
CA LYS A 481 9.25 -17.30 -13.14
C LYS A 481 8.47 -18.57 -12.82
N GLU A 482 8.75 -19.63 -13.56
CA GLU A 482 8.13 -20.94 -13.47
C GLU A 482 9.20 -22.01 -13.51
N TYR A 483 8.96 -23.13 -12.86
CA TYR A 483 9.83 -24.29 -13.00
C TYR A 483 9.67 -24.87 -14.41
N ASN A 484 10.78 -25.10 -15.07
CA ASN A 484 10.81 -25.79 -16.35
C ASN A 484 11.64 -27.04 -16.22
N PHE A 485 11.05 -28.20 -16.48
CA PHE A 485 11.77 -29.46 -16.51
C PHE A 485 12.82 -29.41 -17.61
N SER A 486 14.08 -29.50 -17.25
CA SER A 486 15.22 -29.35 -18.14
C SER A 486 16.19 -30.54 -18.13
N GLU A 487 15.81 -31.60 -17.42
CA GLU A 487 16.62 -32.82 -17.33
C GLU A 487 16.60 -33.56 -18.66
N LYS A 488 17.76 -34.01 -19.10
CA LYS A 488 17.89 -34.84 -20.31
C LYS A 488 17.80 -36.30 -19.92
N ILE A 489 16.94 -37.04 -20.62
CA ILE A 489 16.76 -38.49 -20.46
C ILE A 489 17.20 -39.15 -21.74
N ASP A 490 18.45 -39.62 -21.77
CA ASP A 490 19.06 -40.31 -22.92
C ASP A 490 19.03 -41.83 -22.77
N LYS A 491 18.68 -42.34 -21.60
CA LYS A 491 18.58 -43.76 -21.25
C LYS A 491 17.49 -43.97 -20.21
N ILE A 492 16.93 -45.20 -20.22
CA ILE A 492 15.84 -45.57 -19.31
C ILE A 492 16.27 -45.50 -17.84
N GLU A 493 17.51 -45.92 -17.52
CA GLU A 493 18.03 -45.90 -16.15
C GLU A 493 18.19 -44.47 -15.61
N LYS A 494 18.16 -43.44 -16.47
CA LYS A 494 18.25 -42.02 -16.07
C LYS A 494 16.91 -41.40 -15.74
N ILE A 495 15.78 -42.08 -15.97
CA ILE A 495 14.46 -41.53 -15.67
C ILE A 495 14.33 -41.18 -14.18
N ILE A 496 14.64 -42.12 -13.29
CA ILE A 496 14.55 -41.91 -11.84
C ILE A 496 15.54 -40.82 -11.36
N PRO A 497 16.87 -40.91 -11.71
CA PRO A 497 17.80 -39.83 -11.38
C PRO A 497 17.36 -38.42 -11.89
N ALA A 498 16.76 -38.34 -13.08
CA ALA A 498 16.23 -37.07 -13.61
C ALA A 498 15.06 -36.52 -12.75
N ILE A 499 14.17 -37.41 -12.30
CA ILE A 499 13.07 -37.07 -11.40
C ILE A 499 13.60 -36.58 -10.05
N GLU A 500 14.59 -37.27 -9.47
CA GLU A 500 15.19 -36.86 -8.20
C GLU A 500 15.88 -35.51 -8.31
N SER A 501 16.64 -35.27 -9.38
CA SER A 501 17.24 -33.95 -9.67
C SER A 501 16.20 -32.86 -9.84
N ALA A 502 15.12 -33.12 -10.57
CA ALA A 502 14.02 -32.21 -10.77
C ALA A 502 13.32 -31.87 -9.45
N ASN A 503 13.06 -32.87 -8.60
CA ASN A 503 12.44 -32.65 -7.28
C ASN A 503 13.31 -31.79 -6.35
N GLU A 504 14.63 -31.98 -6.38
CA GLU A 504 15.58 -31.16 -5.61
C GLU A 504 15.54 -29.69 -6.08
N LYS A 505 15.54 -29.44 -7.39
CA LYS A 505 15.44 -28.11 -7.96
C LYS A 505 14.09 -27.46 -7.63
N LEU A 506 12.98 -28.22 -7.74
CA LEU A 506 11.64 -27.77 -7.42
C LEU A 506 11.51 -27.38 -5.94
N SER A 507 12.13 -28.16 -5.04
CA SER A 507 12.18 -27.83 -3.60
C SER A 507 12.96 -26.55 -3.31
N LYS A 508 14.09 -26.32 -3.99
CA LYS A 508 14.86 -25.08 -3.88
C LYS A 508 14.02 -23.88 -4.37
N GLN A 509 13.29 -24.05 -5.46
CA GLN A 509 12.39 -23.02 -5.98
C GLN A 509 11.23 -22.73 -5.01
N TYR A 510 10.67 -23.77 -4.38
CA TYR A 510 9.63 -23.63 -3.36
C TYR A 510 10.08 -22.71 -2.22
N ASN A 511 11.24 -22.98 -1.65
CA ASN A 511 11.78 -22.19 -0.55
C ASN A 511 12.06 -20.74 -0.98
N PHE A 512 12.56 -20.55 -2.19
CA PHE A 512 12.85 -19.24 -2.75
C PHE A 512 11.57 -18.41 -2.96
N ILE A 513 10.55 -18.99 -3.60
CA ILE A 513 9.27 -18.30 -3.86
C ILE A 513 8.58 -17.96 -2.54
N ASN A 514 8.53 -18.92 -1.58
CA ASN A 514 7.92 -18.65 -0.28
C ASN A 514 8.64 -17.54 0.49
N SER A 515 9.96 -17.41 0.39
CA SER A 515 10.66 -16.29 1.04
C SER A 515 10.21 -14.90 0.55
N ILE A 516 9.83 -14.80 -0.72
CA ILE A 516 9.29 -13.56 -1.31
C ILE A 516 7.84 -13.34 -0.85
N ILE A 517 7.04 -14.39 -0.86
CA ILE A 517 5.63 -14.36 -0.46
C ILE A 517 5.50 -14.06 1.03
N ASP A 518 6.33 -14.66 1.88
CA ASP A 518 6.33 -14.41 3.32
C ASP A 518 6.65 -12.96 3.65
N ASN A 519 7.55 -12.33 2.88
CA ASN A 519 7.83 -10.90 3.01
C ASN A 519 6.59 -10.05 2.68
N PHE A 520 5.84 -10.39 1.64
CA PHE A 520 4.57 -9.71 1.32
C PHE A 520 3.52 -9.99 2.41
N ASN A 521 3.29 -11.25 2.75
CA ASN A 521 2.24 -11.66 3.69
C ASN A 521 2.46 -11.10 5.11
N SER A 522 3.72 -10.99 5.56
CA SER A 522 4.07 -10.47 6.88
C SER A 522 3.73 -8.97 7.04
N GLN A 523 3.64 -8.23 5.95
CA GLN A 523 3.30 -6.81 5.95
C GLN A 523 1.78 -6.58 5.85
N GLN A 524 0.99 -7.63 5.61
CA GLN A 524 -0.46 -7.51 5.49
C GLN A 524 -1.12 -7.46 6.87
N THR A 525 -2.23 -6.71 6.94
CA THR A 525 -3.06 -6.57 8.15
C THR A 525 -4.04 -7.74 8.36
N GLY A 526 -3.86 -8.85 7.62
CA GLY A 526 -4.74 -10.02 7.66
C GLY A 526 -5.92 -9.97 6.68
N ASN A 527 -5.92 -9.03 5.73
CA ASN A 527 -6.95 -8.93 4.70
C ASN A 527 -6.62 -9.78 3.46
N LEU A 528 -5.34 -9.83 3.08
CA LEU A 528 -4.84 -10.53 1.90
C LEU A 528 -3.73 -11.50 2.27
N GLN A 529 -3.63 -12.57 1.50
CA GLN A 529 -2.44 -13.42 1.48
C GLN A 529 -2.21 -13.99 0.08
N ILE A 530 -0.95 -14.14 -0.29
CA ILE A 530 -0.54 -14.89 -1.47
C ILE A 530 -0.22 -16.31 -1.00
N VAL A 531 -0.72 -17.30 -1.72
CA VAL A 531 -0.48 -18.72 -1.43
C VAL A 531 0.20 -19.34 -2.64
N TYR A 532 1.33 -19.99 -2.40
CA TYR A 532 2.04 -20.78 -3.39
C TYR A 532 1.94 -22.25 -3.05
N LYS A 533 1.53 -23.05 -4.02
CA LYS A 533 1.39 -24.50 -3.90
C LYS A 533 2.16 -25.19 -4.99
N GLN A 534 2.81 -26.29 -4.63
CA GLN A 534 3.36 -27.25 -5.56
C GLN A 534 2.58 -28.56 -5.41
N GLU A 535 1.85 -28.96 -6.46
CA GLU A 535 1.08 -30.19 -6.50
C GLU A 535 1.61 -31.07 -7.63
N LEU A 536 2.65 -31.85 -7.36
CA LEU A 536 3.21 -32.79 -8.31
C LEU A 536 2.36 -34.07 -8.31
N LYS A 537 1.64 -34.32 -9.38
CA LYS A 537 0.77 -35.48 -9.55
C LYS A 537 1.14 -36.21 -10.83
N TYR A 538 1.60 -37.44 -10.69
CA TYR A 538 1.88 -38.33 -11.82
C TYR A 538 0.61 -39.09 -12.17
N LEU A 539 -0.21 -38.51 -13.06
CA LEU A 539 -1.43 -39.14 -13.55
C LEU A 539 -1.13 -40.02 -14.76
N LEU A 540 -1.97 -41.02 -15.02
CA LEU A 540 -1.85 -41.83 -16.23
C LEU A 540 -1.95 -40.90 -17.45
N PRO A 541 -0.98 -40.91 -18.38
CA PRO A 541 -1.01 -40.04 -19.57
C PRO A 541 -2.16 -40.39 -20.52
N ASP A 542 -2.77 -39.38 -21.15
CA ASP A 542 -3.83 -39.56 -22.16
C ASP A 542 -3.40 -40.45 -23.33
N ARG A 543 -2.11 -40.47 -23.64
CA ARG A 543 -1.51 -41.25 -24.70
C ARG A 543 -0.50 -42.25 -24.16
N PHE A 544 -0.85 -42.97 -23.09
CA PHE A 544 0.04 -43.93 -22.43
C PHE A 544 0.53 -45.04 -23.37
N GLU A 545 -0.29 -45.44 -24.37
CA GLU A 545 0.06 -46.41 -25.40
C GLU A 545 1.29 -46.00 -26.23
N THR A 546 1.52 -44.68 -26.39
CA THR A 546 2.69 -44.21 -27.18
C THR A 546 4.02 -44.51 -26.52
N TRP A 547 4.04 -44.82 -25.23
CA TRP A 547 5.26 -45.27 -24.55
C TRP A 547 5.73 -46.67 -25.04
N PHE A 548 4.79 -47.51 -25.45
CA PHE A 548 5.09 -48.91 -25.81
C PHE A 548 4.91 -49.15 -27.29
N PHE A 549 4.08 -48.40 -27.96
CA PHE A 549 3.74 -48.63 -29.35
C PHE A 549 3.77 -47.32 -30.16
N PRO A 550 4.34 -47.38 -31.39
CA PRO A 550 4.41 -46.17 -32.20
C PRO A 550 3.02 -45.64 -32.56
N PRO A 551 2.86 -44.33 -32.72
CA PRO A 551 1.60 -43.68 -33.11
C PRO A 551 1.01 -44.32 -34.38
N GLY A 552 -0.31 -44.60 -34.35
CA GLY A 552 -1.05 -45.16 -35.47
C GLY A 552 -0.94 -46.71 -35.59
N LYS A 553 -0.27 -47.38 -34.64
CA LYS A 553 -0.30 -48.84 -34.55
C LYS A 553 -1.73 -49.32 -34.26
N ASN A 554 -2.15 -50.34 -35.01
CA ASN A 554 -3.44 -50.98 -34.69
C ASN A 554 -3.29 -51.85 -33.44
N LEU A 555 -3.77 -51.29 -32.30
CA LEU A 555 -3.69 -51.93 -30.98
C LEU A 555 -4.52 -53.20 -30.86
N LYS A 556 -5.48 -53.44 -31.73
CA LYS A 556 -6.29 -54.68 -31.75
C LYS A 556 -5.54 -55.91 -32.35
N ARG A 557 -4.33 -55.71 -32.84
CA ARG A 557 -3.51 -56.83 -33.34
C ARG A 557 -2.98 -57.69 -32.20
N PRO A 558 -2.82 -59.00 -32.45
CA PRO A 558 -2.18 -59.89 -31.48
C PRO A 558 -0.81 -59.41 -31.03
N PHE A 559 -0.55 -59.45 -29.73
CA PHE A 559 0.74 -59.09 -29.17
C PHE A 559 1.70 -60.27 -29.34
N LYS A 560 2.73 -60.08 -30.18
CA LYS A 560 3.85 -61.05 -30.36
C LYS A 560 3.40 -62.50 -30.59
N GLY A 561 2.21 -62.75 -31.18
CA GLY A 561 1.71 -64.07 -31.44
C GLY A 561 0.96 -64.74 -30.28
N TYR A 562 0.72 -64.04 -29.20
CA TYR A 562 -0.13 -64.50 -28.08
C TYR A 562 -1.61 -64.19 -28.33
N MET A 563 -2.49 -64.98 -27.72
CA MET A 563 -3.91 -64.67 -27.60
C MET A 563 -4.21 -63.52 -26.65
N LEU A 564 -3.62 -62.37 -26.99
CA LEU A 564 -3.63 -61.15 -26.22
C LEU A 564 -3.36 -60.01 -27.21
N SER A 565 -4.15 -58.95 -27.18
CA SER A 565 -3.93 -57.81 -28.07
C SER A 565 -2.91 -56.83 -27.49
N CYS A 566 -2.39 -55.89 -28.31
CA CYS A 566 -1.60 -54.77 -27.83
C CYS A 566 -2.43 -53.84 -26.90
N GLU A 567 -3.76 -53.73 -27.12
CA GLU A 567 -4.68 -53.01 -26.28
C GLU A 567 -4.78 -53.64 -24.89
N ASP A 568 -4.90 -54.99 -24.82
CA ASP A 568 -4.92 -55.70 -23.55
C ASP A 568 -3.61 -55.53 -22.73
N ILE A 569 -2.49 -55.40 -23.41
CA ILE A 569 -1.20 -55.06 -22.76
C ILE A 569 -1.27 -53.64 -22.17
N ILE A 570 -1.77 -52.66 -22.91
CA ILE A 570 -1.91 -51.28 -22.41
C ILE A 570 -2.89 -51.23 -21.24
N ASP A 571 -3.99 -51.95 -21.29
CA ASP A 571 -4.95 -52.03 -20.18
C ASP A 571 -4.33 -52.59 -18.93
N TYR A 572 -3.52 -53.68 -19.08
CA TYR A 572 -2.79 -54.25 -17.95
C TYR A 572 -1.77 -53.27 -17.38
N LEU A 573 -0.96 -52.60 -18.23
CA LEU A 573 0.08 -51.68 -17.80
C LEU A 573 -0.53 -50.42 -17.17
N SER A 574 -1.67 -49.94 -17.70
CA SER A 574 -2.44 -48.85 -17.12
C SER A 574 -2.97 -49.20 -15.72
N PHE A 575 -3.54 -50.40 -15.58
CA PHE A 575 -3.98 -50.92 -14.29
C PHE A 575 -2.83 -50.98 -13.28
N VAL A 576 -1.66 -51.46 -13.68
CA VAL A 576 -0.47 -51.52 -12.82
C VAL A 576 -0.01 -50.12 -12.43
N PHE A 577 0.06 -49.19 -13.41
CA PHE A 577 0.43 -47.81 -13.18
C PHE A 577 -0.47 -47.17 -12.13
N ASP A 578 -1.79 -47.31 -12.25
CA ASP A 578 -2.77 -46.77 -11.29
C ASP A 578 -2.65 -47.38 -9.89
N LYS A 579 -2.28 -48.65 -9.80
CA LYS A 579 -2.14 -49.36 -8.53
C LYS A 579 -0.88 -49.05 -7.77
N ILE A 580 0.25 -48.92 -8.45
CA ILE A 580 1.55 -48.75 -7.77
C ILE A 580 2.11 -47.33 -7.91
N GLY A 581 1.54 -46.53 -8.79
CA GLY A 581 1.97 -45.16 -9.10
C GLY A 581 3.21 -45.11 -10.00
N PHE A 582 3.40 -43.94 -10.62
CA PHE A 582 4.40 -43.72 -11.66
C PHE A 582 5.85 -44.16 -11.27
N ILE A 583 6.34 -43.69 -10.11
CA ILE A 583 7.72 -43.99 -9.69
C ILE A 583 7.96 -45.47 -9.53
N ASN A 584 7.04 -46.17 -8.88
CA ASN A 584 7.15 -47.61 -8.69
C ASN A 584 6.93 -48.36 -10.01
N PHE A 585 6.09 -47.85 -10.90
CA PHE A 585 5.93 -48.39 -12.25
C PHE A 585 7.25 -48.34 -13.04
N ILE A 586 7.94 -47.19 -13.05
CA ILE A 586 9.24 -47.07 -13.71
C ILE A 586 10.27 -48.03 -13.10
N LYS A 587 10.31 -48.15 -11.75
CA LYS A 587 11.20 -49.11 -11.07
C LYS A 587 10.90 -50.55 -11.46
N MET A 588 9.61 -50.93 -11.40
CA MET A 588 9.14 -52.26 -11.80
C MET A 588 9.62 -52.63 -13.23
N MET A 589 9.44 -51.70 -14.16
CA MET A 589 9.82 -51.91 -15.55
C MET A 589 11.36 -52.01 -15.73
N ASN A 590 12.13 -51.14 -15.04
CA ASN A 590 13.57 -51.12 -15.10
C ASN A 590 14.20 -52.38 -14.45
N ASP A 591 13.63 -52.82 -13.31
CA ASP A 591 14.14 -53.97 -12.54
C ASP A 591 13.57 -55.30 -13.05
N ARG A 592 12.74 -55.24 -14.10
CA ARG A 592 12.03 -56.41 -14.69
C ARG A 592 11.22 -57.21 -13.67
N GLU A 593 10.60 -56.52 -12.71
CA GLU A 593 9.72 -57.11 -11.71
C GLU A 593 8.31 -57.31 -12.25
N ILE A 594 7.69 -58.40 -11.87
CA ILE A 594 6.32 -58.75 -12.32
C ILE A 594 5.33 -58.48 -11.20
N TYR A 595 4.40 -57.58 -11.42
CA TYR A 595 3.31 -57.27 -10.52
C TYR A 595 1.97 -57.74 -11.12
N TYR A 596 1.10 -58.24 -10.30
CA TYR A 596 -0.29 -58.65 -10.71
C TYR A 596 -0.34 -59.63 -11.87
N GLU A 597 0.55 -60.64 -11.89
CA GLU A 597 0.66 -61.72 -12.91
C GLU A 597 -0.73 -62.33 -13.28
N ASN A 598 -1.57 -62.59 -12.30
CA ASN A 598 -2.90 -63.15 -12.54
C ASN A 598 -3.84 -62.23 -13.33
N GLN A 599 -3.60 -60.92 -13.30
CA GLN A 599 -4.44 -59.95 -14.02
C GLN A 599 -4.27 -60.05 -15.53
N ILE A 600 -3.01 -60.19 -16.02
CA ILE A 600 -2.77 -60.35 -17.47
C ILE A 600 -3.30 -61.70 -17.96
N ILE A 601 -3.22 -62.77 -17.17
CA ILE A 601 -3.80 -64.08 -17.49
C ILE A 601 -5.35 -63.97 -17.56
N GLN A 602 -5.97 -63.23 -16.65
CA GLN A 602 -7.39 -63.00 -16.63
C GLN A 602 -7.85 -62.21 -17.86
N ILE A 603 -7.16 -61.14 -18.22
CA ILE A 603 -7.42 -60.34 -19.40
C ILE A 603 -7.34 -61.17 -20.67
N ALA A 604 -6.29 -61.98 -20.81
CA ALA A 604 -6.10 -62.88 -21.95
C ALA A 604 -7.23 -63.90 -22.10
N ASN A 605 -7.72 -64.41 -20.97
CA ASN A 605 -8.82 -65.38 -20.96
C ASN A 605 -10.21 -64.77 -21.26
N GLN A 606 -10.40 -63.47 -20.93
CA GLN A 606 -11.60 -62.74 -21.25
C GLN A 606 -11.63 -62.30 -22.73
N GLY A 607 -10.48 -61.97 -23.32
CA GLY A 607 -10.36 -61.57 -24.73
C GLY A 607 -10.63 -62.70 -25.74
N ASN A 608 -10.55 -63.96 -25.31
CA ASN A 608 -10.78 -65.14 -26.17
C ASN A 608 -12.25 -65.31 -26.69
N SER A 609 -13.17 -64.42 -26.31
CA SER A 609 -14.54 -64.42 -26.84
C SER A 609 -14.72 -63.66 -28.16
N ASN A 610 -13.67 -62.98 -28.66
CA ASN A 610 -13.74 -62.21 -29.87
C ASN A 610 -13.20 -62.97 -31.07
N SER A 611 -14.06 -63.24 -32.02
CA SER A 611 -13.88 -64.00 -33.31
C SER A 611 -12.79 -63.43 -34.22
N ILE A 612 -12.02 -62.41 -33.85
CA ILE A 612 -11.00 -61.74 -34.67
C ILE A 612 -9.69 -62.57 -34.78
N TYR A 613 -9.52 -63.59 -33.94
CA TYR A 613 -8.29 -64.38 -33.88
C TYR A 613 -8.46 -65.83 -34.35
N SER A 614 -9.63 -66.19 -34.90
CA SER A 614 -9.99 -67.59 -35.24
C SER A 614 -9.08 -68.22 -36.32
N ASP A 615 -8.36 -67.40 -37.13
CA ASP A 615 -7.56 -67.88 -38.24
C ASP A 615 -6.05 -67.86 -38.03
N LEU A 616 -5.60 -67.53 -36.80
CA LEU A 616 -4.20 -67.45 -36.48
C LEU A 616 -3.83 -68.52 -35.44
N SER A 617 -2.73 -69.24 -35.62
CA SER A 617 -2.17 -70.18 -34.63
C SER A 617 -1.53 -69.42 -33.49
N LEU A 618 -2.36 -68.79 -32.64
CA LEU A 618 -1.94 -67.96 -31.49
C LEU A 618 -1.69 -68.81 -30.24
N ILE A 619 -0.73 -68.40 -29.42
CA ILE A 619 -0.35 -69.06 -28.19
C ILE A 619 -1.26 -68.56 -27.06
N ALA A 620 -1.97 -69.46 -26.40
CA ALA A 620 -2.82 -69.11 -25.24
C ALA A 620 -1.91 -68.72 -24.06
N VAL A 621 -2.23 -67.62 -23.38
CA VAL A 621 -1.51 -67.15 -22.18
C VAL A 621 -1.98 -67.94 -20.97
N LYS A 622 -1.00 -68.62 -20.34
CA LYS A 622 -1.22 -69.46 -19.16
C LYS A 622 -0.13 -69.16 -18.12
N LYS A 623 -0.31 -69.65 -16.93
CA LYS A 623 0.67 -69.50 -15.86
C LYS A 623 2.04 -70.09 -16.19
N SER A 624 2.13 -71.06 -17.11
CA SER A 624 3.35 -71.70 -17.52
C SER A 624 4.18 -70.89 -18.55
N ASN A 625 3.58 -69.92 -19.23
CA ASN A 625 4.25 -69.11 -20.27
C ASN A 625 4.04 -67.58 -20.13
N VAL A 626 3.44 -67.13 -19.05
CA VAL A 626 3.18 -65.73 -18.83
C VAL A 626 4.46 -64.90 -18.66
N HIS A 627 5.53 -65.53 -18.15
CA HIS A 627 6.84 -64.89 -18.06
C HIS A 627 7.40 -64.55 -19.43
N ASP A 628 7.19 -65.37 -20.47
CA ASP A 628 7.60 -65.09 -21.84
C ASP A 628 6.88 -63.80 -22.39
N VAL A 629 5.60 -63.60 -21.96
CA VAL A 629 4.86 -62.39 -22.30
C VAL A 629 5.46 -61.16 -21.62
N PHE A 630 5.87 -61.29 -20.37
CA PHE A 630 6.54 -60.20 -19.65
C PHE A 630 7.92 -59.89 -20.24
N ASP A 631 8.70 -60.89 -20.63
CA ASP A 631 9.97 -60.67 -21.32
C ASP A 631 9.80 -59.86 -22.61
N GLU A 632 8.70 -60.10 -23.38
CA GLU A 632 8.40 -59.29 -24.56
C GLU A 632 7.95 -57.87 -24.20
N ILE A 633 7.26 -57.66 -23.08
CA ILE A 633 6.89 -56.33 -22.58
C ILE A 633 8.16 -55.58 -22.15
N PHE A 634 9.08 -56.22 -21.40
CA PHE A 634 10.34 -55.61 -21.00
C PHE A 634 11.27 -55.33 -22.19
N ASN A 635 11.26 -56.16 -23.24
CA ASN A 635 12.00 -55.89 -24.46
C ASN A 635 11.46 -54.65 -25.21
N ILE A 636 10.16 -54.41 -25.16
CA ILE A 636 9.54 -53.15 -25.69
C ILE A 636 9.99 -51.99 -24.82
N TRP A 637 9.97 -52.12 -23.50
CA TRP A 637 10.41 -51.09 -22.59
C TRP A 637 11.87 -50.69 -22.81
N ASP A 638 12.76 -51.63 -23.01
CA ASP A 638 14.19 -51.38 -23.29
C ASP A 638 14.40 -50.56 -24.59
N ASN A 639 13.43 -50.59 -25.52
CA ASN A 639 13.43 -49.84 -26.77
C ASN A 639 12.41 -48.69 -26.79
N LEU A 640 12.06 -48.18 -25.62
CA LEU A 640 11.07 -47.16 -25.43
C LEU A 640 11.43 -45.86 -26.17
N ASP A 641 10.43 -45.18 -26.66
CA ASP A 641 10.56 -43.77 -27.08
C ASP A 641 10.66 -42.86 -25.87
N LEU A 642 11.88 -42.56 -25.48
CA LEU A 642 12.17 -41.68 -24.34
C LEU A 642 11.58 -40.28 -24.50
N PHE A 643 11.34 -39.83 -25.72
CA PHE A 643 10.71 -38.52 -25.97
C PHE A 643 9.32 -38.43 -25.36
N SER A 644 8.51 -39.50 -25.46
CA SER A 644 7.18 -39.53 -24.89
C SER A 644 7.18 -39.43 -23.36
N ILE A 645 8.13 -40.04 -22.68
CA ILE A 645 8.31 -39.92 -21.22
C ILE A 645 8.86 -38.55 -20.84
N GLU A 646 9.83 -38.05 -21.59
CA GLU A 646 10.38 -36.71 -21.34
C GLU A 646 9.29 -35.62 -21.49
N ASP A 647 8.45 -35.74 -22.50
CA ASP A 647 7.33 -34.85 -22.75
C ASP A 647 6.27 -34.90 -21.63
N TYR A 648 5.94 -36.13 -21.17
CA TYR A 648 5.08 -36.31 -20.01
C TYR A 648 5.64 -35.68 -18.74
N LEU A 649 6.91 -35.85 -18.48
CA LEU A 649 7.57 -35.23 -17.30
C LEU A 649 7.59 -33.72 -17.45
N LYS A 650 7.89 -33.18 -18.63
CA LYS A 650 7.81 -31.73 -18.90
C LYS A 650 6.42 -31.19 -18.58
N ASP A 651 5.38 -31.83 -19.09
CA ASP A 651 4.00 -31.41 -18.85
C ASP A 651 3.65 -31.47 -17.34
N THR A 652 4.02 -32.60 -16.69
CA THR A 652 3.76 -32.78 -15.26
C THR A 652 4.43 -31.73 -14.38
N TYR A 653 5.73 -31.43 -14.63
CA TYR A 653 6.49 -30.48 -13.83
C TYR A 653 6.17 -29.02 -14.16
N ASN A 654 5.90 -28.70 -15.43
CA ASN A 654 5.60 -27.33 -15.84
C ASN A 654 4.22 -26.86 -15.35
N ASN A 655 3.32 -27.81 -15.02
CA ASN A 655 1.97 -27.52 -14.53
C ASN A 655 1.81 -27.77 -13.00
N CYS A 656 2.90 -28.11 -12.28
CA CYS A 656 2.80 -28.47 -10.86
C CYS A 656 2.70 -27.28 -9.90
N GLU A 657 3.01 -26.09 -10.35
CA GLU A 657 3.05 -24.89 -9.53
C GLU A 657 1.81 -24.02 -9.72
N LYS A 658 1.30 -23.46 -8.63
CA LYS A 658 0.18 -22.53 -8.64
C LYS A 658 0.37 -21.43 -7.62
N LEU A 659 0.24 -20.17 -8.06
CA LEU A 659 0.09 -19.00 -7.23
C LEU A 659 -1.40 -18.59 -7.17
N SER A 660 -1.87 -18.29 -6.00
CA SER A 660 -3.22 -17.76 -5.79
C SER A 660 -3.19 -16.56 -4.85
N LEU A 661 -4.12 -15.64 -5.03
CA LEU A 661 -4.38 -14.55 -4.13
C LEU A 661 -5.66 -14.86 -3.36
N GLU A 662 -5.58 -14.81 -2.05
CA GLU A 662 -6.72 -15.08 -1.18
C GLU A 662 -7.08 -13.83 -0.38
N PHE A 663 -8.37 -13.57 -0.26
CA PHE A 663 -8.94 -12.45 0.46
C PHE A 663 -9.78 -12.91 1.65
N ASN A 664 -9.57 -12.26 2.80
CA ASN A 664 -10.34 -12.54 4.01
C ASN A 664 -11.73 -11.91 3.92
N ILE A 665 -12.74 -12.72 3.64
CA ILE A 665 -14.13 -12.26 3.53
C ILE A 665 -14.72 -11.78 4.85
N ASN A 666 -14.09 -12.07 5.99
CA ASN A 666 -14.50 -11.63 7.33
C ASN A 666 -13.78 -10.35 7.79
N SER A 667 -12.99 -9.70 6.95
CA SER A 667 -12.17 -8.53 7.32
C SER A 667 -12.99 -7.36 7.90
N LYS A 668 -14.25 -7.22 7.51
CA LYS A 668 -15.18 -6.16 8.01
C LYS A 668 -15.95 -6.55 9.28
N VAL A 669 -15.87 -7.78 9.73
CA VAL A 669 -16.61 -8.20 10.93
C VAL A 669 -15.85 -7.78 12.17
N THR A 670 -16.39 -6.81 12.89
CA THR A 670 -15.84 -6.25 14.14
C THR A 670 -15.86 -7.23 15.32
N ASP A 671 -16.43 -8.41 15.16
CA ASP A 671 -16.48 -9.44 16.19
C ASP A 671 -15.11 -10.14 16.30
N LYS A 672 -14.37 -9.83 17.38
CA LYS A 672 -13.04 -10.37 17.68
C LYS A 672 -12.97 -11.91 17.82
N ASN A 673 -14.10 -12.59 17.86
CA ASN A 673 -14.19 -14.05 17.98
C ASN A 673 -14.34 -14.77 16.63
N LYS A 674 -14.49 -14.07 15.51
CA LYS A 674 -14.57 -14.69 14.19
C LYS A 674 -13.18 -14.90 13.61
N LYS A 675 -12.88 -16.15 13.25
CA LYS A 675 -11.65 -16.53 12.54
C LYS A 675 -11.65 -15.91 11.14
N ALA A 676 -10.48 -15.53 10.67
CA ALA A 676 -10.26 -15.15 9.27
C ALA A 676 -10.73 -16.31 8.36
N ILE A 677 -11.49 -15.97 7.31
CA ILE A 677 -11.89 -16.91 6.26
C ILE A 677 -11.33 -16.40 4.95
N PHE A 678 -10.27 -17.04 4.51
CA PHE A 678 -9.63 -16.73 3.23
C PHE A 678 -10.34 -17.49 2.10
N LYS A 679 -10.65 -16.77 1.02
CA LYS A 679 -11.15 -17.34 -0.24
C LYS A 679 -10.29 -16.87 -1.39
N ASP A 680 -10.03 -17.77 -2.33
CA ASP A 680 -9.37 -17.45 -3.59
C ASP A 680 -10.15 -16.35 -4.33
N VAL A 681 -9.43 -15.36 -4.84
CA VAL A 681 -10.01 -14.17 -5.49
C VAL A 681 -10.85 -14.54 -6.70
N THR A 682 -10.54 -15.64 -7.38
CA THR A 682 -11.32 -16.14 -8.51
C THR A 682 -12.76 -16.51 -8.12
N ASN A 683 -12.98 -16.90 -6.87
CA ASN A 683 -14.25 -17.34 -6.31
C ASN A 683 -15.04 -16.25 -5.56
N LEU A 684 -14.57 -14.99 -5.62
CA LEU A 684 -15.23 -13.86 -4.97
C LEU A 684 -16.33 -13.25 -5.86
N SER A 685 -17.27 -12.52 -5.25
CA SER A 685 -18.17 -11.64 -5.99
C SER A 685 -17.40 -10.51 -6.69
N LEU A 686 -18.00 -9.89 -7.70
CA LEU A 686 -17.33 -8.83 -8.47
C LEU A 686 -16.88 -7.68 -7.55
N GLY A 687 -17.73 -7.22 -6.64
CA GLY A 687 -17.42 -6.18 -5.66
C GLY A 687 -16.25 -6.57 -4.73
N GLN A 688 -16.26 -7.81 -4.23
CA GLN A 688 -15.15 -8.32 -3.42
C GLN A 688 -13.85 -8.43 -4.22
N LYS A 689 -13.90 -8.80 -5.51
CA LYS A 689 -12.72 -8.79 -6.39
C LYS A 689 -12.12 -7.40 -6.53
N VAL A 690 -12.96 -6.38 -6.74
CA VAL A 690 -12.50 -4.98 -6.82
C VAL A 690 -11.78 -4.57 -5.55
N VAL A 691 -12.38 -4.83 -4.37
CA VAL A 691 -11.75 -4.50 -3.06
C VAL A 691 -10.43 -5.25 -2.89
N ALA A 692 -10.41 -6.56 -3.15
CA ALA A 692 -9.21 -7.38 -3.01
C ALA A 692 -8.08 -6.92 -3.94
N MET A 693 -8.41 -6.52 -5.18
CA MET A 693 -7.43 -6.03 -6.13
C MET A 693 -6.90 -4.64 -5.78
N LEU A 694 -7.76 -3.75 -5.27
CA LEU A 694 -7.32 -2.44 -4.75
C LEU A 694 -6.38 -2.61 -3.56
N ASP A 695 -6.75 -3.45 -2.61
CA ASP A 695 -5.93 -3.75 -1.42
C ASP A 695 -4.58 -4.35 -1.84
N PHE A 696 -4.58 -5.27 -2.83
CA PHE A 696 -3.36 -5.82 -3.39
C PHE A 696 -2.46 -4.74 -4.04
N ILE A 697 -3.02 -3.85 -4.86
CA ILE A 697 -2.24 -2.78 -5.53
C ILE A 697 -1.57 -1.89 -4.47
N LEU A 698 -2.34 -1.47 -3.45
CA LEU A 698 -1.84 -0.59 -2.40
C LEU A 698 -0.74 -1.27 -1.58
N ALA A 699 -0.97 -2.50 -1.15
CA ALA A 699 0.01 -3.29 -0.41
C ALA A 699 1.28 -3.57 -1.22
N TYR A 700 1.14 -3.92 -2.50
CA TYR A 700 2.27 -4.18 -3.38
C TYR A 700 3.05 -2.90 -3.70
N SER A 701 2.37 -1.77 -3.88
CA SER A 701 3.03 -0.48 -4.10
C SER A 701 3.87 -0.07 -2.88
N GLU A 702 3.40 -0.34 -1.68
CA GLU A 702 4.13 -0.10 -0.45
C GLU A 702 5.37 -1.00 -0.35
N LEU A 703 5.22 -2.30 -0.63
CA LEU A 703 6.32 -3.27 -0.62
C LEU A 703 7.42 -2.94 -1.62
N THR A 704 7.06 -2.47 -2.82
CA THR A 704 7.99 -2.22 -3.93
C THR A 704 8.43 -0.77 -4.04
N ASP A 705 7.96 0.10 -3.15
CA ASP A 705 8.17 1.54 -3.24
C ASP A 705 7.68 2.15 -4.57
N ASP A 706 6.60 1.59 -5.13
CA ASP A 706 6.01 2.07 -6.36
C ASP A 706 5.07 3.26 -6.07
N ASN A 707 5.55 4.45 -6.36
CA ASN A 707 4.84 5.70 -6.12
C ASN A 707 4.16 6.27 -7.37
N ARG A 708 3.86 5.43 -8.38
CA ARG A 708 3.15 5.87 -9.58
C ARG A 708 1.69 6.19 -9.27
N PRO A 709 1.09 7.21 -9.96
CA PRO A 709 -0.31 7.56 -9.75
C PRO A 709 -1.25 6.39 -10.07
N LEU A 710 -2.25 6.18 -9.21
CA LEU A 710 -3.33 5.24 -9.42
C LEU A 710 -4.56 5.99 -9.92
N LEU A 711 -5.10 5.60 -11.07
CA LEU A 711 -6.32 6.14 -11.64
C LEU A 711 -7.46 5.13 -11.43
N ILE A 712 -8.53 5.58 -10.78
CA ILE A 712 -9.70 4.74 -10.49
C ILE A 712 -10.93 5.45 -11.04
N ASP A 713 -11.62 4.82 -11.98
CA ASP A 713 -12.91 5.31 -12.50
C ASP A 713 -14.06 4.51 -11.84
N GLN A 714 -15.02 5.22 -11.29
CA GLN A 714 -16.27 4.67 -10.71
C GLN A 714 -16.02 3.45 -9.80
N PRO A 715 -15.23 3.58 -8.71
CA PRO A 715 -14.97 2.44 -7.81
C PRO A 715 -16.26 1.88 -7.20
N GLU A 716 -17.32 2.69 -7.13
CA GLU A 716 -18.61 2.35 -6.54
C GLU A 716 -19.49 1.45 -7.43
N ASP A 717 -19.32 1.45 -8.75
CA ASP A 717 -20.23 0.76 -9.69
C ASP A 717 -20.30 -0.77 -9.47
N ASN A 718 -19.29 -1.34 -8.83
CA ASN A 718 -19.19 -2.78 -8.57
C ASN A 718 -19.07 -3.11 -7.08
N LEU A 719 -19.23 -2.12 -6.18
CA LEU A 719 -19.15 -2.34 -4.75
C LEU A 719 -20.53 -2.56 -4.15
N ASP A 720 -20.66 -3.59 -3.31
CA ASP A 720 -21.83 -3.74 -2.45
C ASP A 720 -21.92 -2.56 -1.46
N SER A 721 -23.13 -2.16 -1.09
CA SER A 721 -23.38 -1.05 -0.14
C SER A 721 -22.61 -1.19 1.19
N GLY A 722 -22.20 -2.40 1.55
CA GLY A 722 -21.35 -2.67 2.71
C GLY A 722 -19.85 -2.33 2.51
N TYR A 723 -19.41 -2.00 1.26
CA TYR A 723 -18.03 -1.65 0.94
C TYR A 723 -17.87 -0.18 0.49
N ILE A 724 -18.97 0.53 0.33
CA ILE A 724 -19.03 1.98 0.12
C ILE A 724 -19.06 2.66 1.49
#